data_43fdecc074a5e0e1ba7eee2937d7dd6e
#
_entry.id   43fdecc074a5e0e1ba7eee2937d7dd6e
#
_cell.length_a   1.000
_cell.length_b   1.000
_cell.length_c   1.000
_cell.angle_alpha   90.00
_cell.angle_beta   90.00
_cell.angle_gamma   90.00
#
_symmetry.space_group_name_H-M   'P 1'
#
loop_
_entity.id
_entity.type
_entity.pdbx_description
1 polymer ?
#
loop_
_entity_poly.entity_id
_entity_poly.type
_entity_poly.pdbx_seq_one_letter_code
_entity_poly.pdbx_strand_id
1 'polypeptide(L)'
;LAVFIVPIDQVLELMDDFGKIGTKRAVVITAGFRETGSAGLKLEGQLKEVARRHGIRFLGPNCIGLVNSAISLNITVMPLVGPPGLLGMASQSGTYVTQTLPYLRKRGIRFSKAISLGNEADIDINEALAYLGEDEQTRAIALYIEGXQNPARFLEIARQVTPHKPVLAQYVGGSVAGARAGSSHTGAMAGPDHLYDGLFQQAGIIRVYSVEDLYGQGWALATQPPLKGKRIGVITNSGGPGTAISDACNSGELEVPVFSKKLQEQIRPLVPPQGSCANPVDLTFFLNSKVLSVDIPELIMQSGEVDGIVLHGAMGTGFMGEVFTHAEELFGIPREQFLEMFRDDLSAAVSLPKKYGYPLLTSSFLDENDDYIAAYQAHEIPVYDAPEKAARAMVALWKYRQVQQRVSSDPPVLPPAAGEAAALIAEAVNKGAPILDEYSSKRVLAAYDIPISAEGLARSAAEAVEQARQLGYPVVLKGCSAEIAHKTGKGLIHLXIKDEASVNRSFEAIQEAXGTEIPVLVAQMVRGERXLVAGALRQPGFGPCVMFGLGGIFTEALRDTVFRMAPLSRPEALEMLGSIRARELLGEFRGMPAADSEALADILQKTGNLLLLHPEIQEIDLNPIILEGSRPVVVDALITL
;
A
#
# COMPACT_ATOMS: atom_id res chain seq x y z
N LEU A 1 25.16 25.29 7.33
CA LEU A 1 24.87 23.88 7.56
C LEU A 1 26.02 23.27 8.37
N ALA A 2 25.69 22.64 9.50
CA ALA A 2 26.66 21.93 10.31
C ALA A 2 26.49 20.43 10.13
N VAL A 3 27.60 19.70 10.04
CA VAL A 3 27.58 18.25 9.90
C VAL A 3 28.39 17.67 11.05
N PHE A 4 27.74 16.82 11.85
CA PHE A 4 28.36 16.27 13.08
C PHE A 4 28.83 14.85 12.80
N ILE A 5 30.15 14.66 12.80
CA ILE A 5 30.80 13.35 12.69
C ILE A 5 31.85 13.31 13.80
N VAL A 6 31.37 13.32 15.03
CA VAL A 6 32.22 13.42 16.21
C VAL A 6 31.74 12.38 17.23
N PRO A 7 32.58 12.06 18.22
CA PRO A 7 32.11 11.18 19.29
C PRO A 7 30.89 11.73 20.00
N ILE A 8 30.05 10.81 20.50
CA ILE A 8 28.75 11.18 21.03
C ILE A 8 28.84 12.17 22.18
N ASP A 9 29.91 12.10 23.00
CA ASP A 9 30.03 12.99 24.15
C ASP A 9 30.34 14.44 23.76
N GLN A 10 30.58 14.71 22.49
CA GLN A 10 30.83 16.07 22.02
C GLN A 10 29.61 16.69 21.31
N VAL A 11 28.60 15.91 21.02
CA VAL A 11 27.52 16.39 20.13
C VAL A 11 26.69 17.50 20.77
N LEU A 12 26.31 17.34 22.06
CA LEU A 12 25.46 18.33 22.71
C LEU A 12 26.17 19.68 22.81
N GLU A 13 27.43 19.66 23.22
CA GLU A 13 28.19 20.91 23.37
C GLU A 13 28.35 21.61 22.03
N LEU A 14 28.69 20.84 20.99
CA LEU A 14 28.88 21.44 19.67
C LEU A 14 27.56 21.96 19.07
N MET A 15 26.47 21.28 19.33
CA MET A 15 25.16 21.79 18.86
C MET A 15 24.87 23.16 19.50
N ASP A 16 25.15 23.26 20.79
CA ASP A 16 25.00 24.54 21.50
C ASP A 16 25.90 25.62 20.89
N ASP A 17 27.17 25.27 20.66
CA ASP A 17 28.13 26.21 20.07
C ASP A 17 27.67 26.69 18.69
N PHE A 18 27.21 25.77 17.85
CA PHE A 18 26.71 26.17 16.53
C PHE A 18 25.47 27.04 16.65
N GLY A 19 24.61 26.76 17.64
CA GLY A 19 23.46 27.61 17.87
C GLY A 19 23.85 29.04 18.24
N LYS A 20 24.90 29.17 19.04
CA LYS A 20 25.36 30.50 19.47
C LYS A 20 25.85 31.35 18.31
N ILE A 21 26.36 30.72 17.24
CA ILE A 21 26.83 31.48 16.08
C ILE A 21 25.77 31.57 14.98
N GLY A 22 24.54 31.17 15.28
CA GLY A 22 23.43 31.39 14.37
C GLY A 22 23.14 30.30 13.37
N THR A 23 23.73 29.11 13.54
CA THR A 23 23.46 27.98 12.65
C THR A 23 22.01 27.55 12.80
N LYS A 24 21.33 27.29 11.67
CA LYS A 24 19.92 26.88 11.70
C LYS A 24 19.66 25.50 11.11
N ARG A 25 20.66 24.88 10.50
CA ARG A 25 20.49 23.58 9.84
C ARG A 25 21.64 22.66 10.18
N ALA A 26 21.35 21.41 10.49
CA ALA A 26 22.39 20.45 10.86
C ALA A 26 22.04 19.04 10.39
N VAL A 27 23.09 18.24 10.23
CA VAL A 27 23.00 16.80 10.00
C VAL A 27 23.83 16.13 11.09
N VAL A 28 23.21 15.29 11.90
CA VAL A 28 23.88 14.60 13.00
C VAL A 28 24.07 13.14 12.62
N ILE A 29 25.29 12.82 12.16
CA ILE A 29 25.59 11.46 11.71
C ILE A 29 25.91 10.56 12.90
N THR A 30 26.45 11.12 13.94
CA THR A 30 26.88 10.40 15.13
C THR A 30 25.79 9.47 15.66
N ALA A 31 26.17 8.23 16.00
CA ALA A 31 25.29 7.24 16.60
C ALA A 31 25.49 7.18 18.10
N GLY A 32 24.63 6.44 18.79
CA GLY A 32 24.72 6.27 20.24
C GLY A 32 23.58 6.92 21.00
N PHE A 33 22.51 7.26 20.28
CA PHE A 33 21.35 7.90 20.87
C PHE A 33 20.24 6.85 21.13
N ARG A 34 19.00 7.12 20.78
CA ARG A 34 17.86 6.27 21.13
C ARG A 34 18.08 4.79 20.79
N GLU A 35 18.81 4.51 19.73
CA GLU A 35 18.99 3.13 19.27
C GLU A 35 19.80 2.28 20.27
N THR A 36 20.47 2.90 21.22
CA THR A 36 21.27 2.15 22.20
C THR A 36 20.55 1.86 23.51
N GLY A 37 19.34 2.38 23.68
CA GLY A 37 18.57 2.13 24.90
C GLY A 37 18.19 3.38 25.63
N SER A 38 17.89 3.24 26.93
CA SER A 38 17.31 4.34 27.71
C SER A 38 18.29 5.51 27.91
N ALA A 39 19.56 5.22 28.12
CA ALA A 39 20.55 6.30 28.26
C ALA A 39 20.69 7.09 26.97
N GLY A 40 20.67 6.39 25.83
CA GLY A 40 20.72 7.05 24.53
C GLY A 40 19.47 7.85 24.23
N LEU A 41 18.32 7.34 24.67
CA LEU A 41 17.07 8.08 24.49
C LEU A 41 17.10 9.40 25.27
N LYS A 42 17.66 9.38 26.47
CA LYS A 42 17.82 10.61 27.28
C LYS A 42 18.71 11.60 26.56
N LEU A 43 19.83 11.12 26.01
CA LEU A 43 20.73 11.99 25.25
C LEU A 43 20.02 12.59 24.03
N GLU A 44 19.23 11.80 23.36
CA GLU A 44 18.49 12.29 22.20
C GLU A 44 17.51 13.39 22.59
N GLY A 45 16.84 13.23 23.73
CA GLY A 45 15.97 14.27 24.25
C GLY A 45 16.72 15.56 24.56
N GLN A 46 17.92 15.44 25.13
CA GLN A 46 18.77 16.60 25.41
C GLN A 46 19.19 17.27 24.09
N LEU A 47 19.53 16.48 23.07
CA LEU A 47 19.89 17.03 21.76
C LEU A 47 18.74 17.83 21.17
N LYS A 48 17.55 17.27 21.23
CA LYS A 48 16.36 17.96 20.72
C LYS A 48 16.15 19.30 21.44
N GLU A 49 16.36 19.31 22.75
CA GLU A 49 16.14 20.53 23.52
C GLU A 49 17.18 21.61 23.18
N VAL A 50 18.46 21.24 23.03
CA VAL A 50 19.47 22.19 22.63
C VAL A 50 19.14 22.78 21.25
N ALA A 51 18.81 21.93 20.30
CA ALA A 51 18.46 22.39 18.96
C ALA A 51 17.25 23.33 18.99
N ARG A 52 16.22 22.96 19.76
CA ARG A 52 15.02 23.78 19.85
C ARG A 52 15.32 25.17 20.39
N ARG A 53 16.16 25.24 21.41
CA ARG A 53 16.51 26.54 22.01
C ARG A 53 17.11 27.51 20.98
N HIS A 54 17.88 26.98 20.03
CA HIS A 54 18.56 27.80 19.03
C HIS A 54 17.82 27.85 17.70
N GLY A 55 16.67 27.18 17.57
CA GLY A 55 15.95 27.16 16.32
C GLY A 55 16.64 26.35 15.23
N ILE A 56 17.43 25.33 15.63
CA ILE A 56 18.14 24.48 14.68
C ILE A 56 17.25 23.30 14.28
N ARG A 57 17.06 23.08 12.98
CA ARG A 57 16.41 21.89 12.48
C ARG A 57 17.49 20.91 12.01
N PHE A 58 17.30 19.61 12.26
CA PHE A 58 18.37 18.67 11.96
C PHE A 58 17.86 17.29 11.54
N LEU A 59 18.69 16.63 10.70
CA LEU A 59 18.52 15.23 10.33
C LEU A 59 19.30 14.35 11.30
N GLY A 60 18.75 13.17 11.58
CA GLY A 60 19.41 12.23 12.46
C GLY A 60 18.87 12.28 13.86
N PRO A 61 19.67 11.91 14.87
CA PRO A 61 21.02 11.35 14.78
C PRO A 61 21.02 9.93 14.19
N ASN A 62 22.22 9.33 14.15
CA ASN A 62 22.36 7.96 13.64
C ASN A 62 21.86 7.87 12.19
N CYS A 63 22.30 8.80 11.37
CA CYS A 63 21.98 8.80 9.94
C CYS A 63 23.28 8.80 9.15
N ILE A 64 23.17 8.69 7.82
CA ILE A 64 24.36 8.64 6.97
C ILE A 64 24.49 9.91 6.12
N GLY A 65 23.52 10.82 6.22
CA GLY A 65 23.62 12.09 5.53
C GLY A 65 22.59 12.26 4.44
N LEU A 66 22.96 13.03 3.42
CA LEU A 66 22.02 13.36 2.37
C LEU A 66 22.75 13.62 1.05
N VAL A 67 21.98 13.54 -0.04
CA VAL A 67 22.43 13.85 -1.40
C VAL A 67 21.48 14.88 -1.99
N ASN A 68 22.04 15.91 -2.59
CA ASN A 68 21.28 16.83 -3.46
C ASN A 68 22.05 16.94 -4.78
N SER A 69 21.62 16.19 -5.79
CA SER A 69 22.37 16.08 -7.02
C SER A 69 22.31 17.36 -7.88
N ALA A 70 21.30 18.21 -7.65
CA ALA A 70 21.21 19.46 -8.42
C ALA A 70 22.38 20.39 -8.16
N ILE A 71 22.95 20.35 -6.96
CA ILE A 71 24.07 21.22 -6.59
C ILE A 71 25.31 20.41 -6.22
N SER A 72 25.33 19.14 -6.60
CA SER A 72 26.45 18.23 -6.33
C SER A 72 26.80 18.15 -4.84
N LEU A 73 25.81 18.29 -3.98
CA LEU A 73 26.00 18.14 -2.53
C LEU A 73 25.92 16.67 -2.18
N ASN A 74 26.97 16.19 -1.53
CA ASN A 74 27.02 14.79 -1.10
C ASN A 74 27.59 14.73 0.32
N ILE A 75 26.71 14.52 1.29
CA ILE A 75 27.10 14.32 2.68
C ILE A 75 26.87 12.83 2.99
N THR A 76 27.64 11.98 2.30
CA THR A 76 27.58 10.53 2.53
C THR A 76 29.00 9.96 2.41
N VAL A 77 29.13 8.66 2.65
CA VAL A 77 30.42 7.99 2.59
C VAL A 77 30.77 7.46 1.20
N MET A 78 29.85 7.56 0.24
CA MET A 78 30.08 7.02 -1.11
C MET A 78 30.11 8.14 -2.13
N PRO A 79 30.95 8.02 -3.18
CA PRO A 79 31.00 9.07 -4.19
C PRO A 79 29.69 9.25 -4.94
N LEU A 80 29.36 10.48 -5.25
CA LEU A 80 28.24 10.82 -6.11
C LEU A 80 28.79 11.07 -7.50
N VAL A 81 28.41 10.25 -8.47
CA VAL A 81 28.95 10.27 -9.81
C VAL A 81 27.81 10.39 -10.80
N GLY A 82 28.01 11.17 -11.87
CA GLY A 82 27.05 11.29 -12.96
C GLY A 82 26.20 12.52 -12.88
N PRO A 83 25.32 12.72 -13.88
CA PRO A 83 24.47 13.91 -13.90
C PRO A 83 23.38 13.85 -12.83
N PRO A 84 22.72 14.99 -12.57
CA PRO A 84 21.60 14.99 -11.63
C PRO A 84 20.51 14.02 -12.06
N GLY A 85 19.82 13.46 -11.06
CA GLY A 85 18.78 12.47 -11.31
C GLY A 85 17.39 12.98 -11.02
N LEU A 86 16.43 12.06 -11.08
CA LEU A 86 15.01 12.39 -10.99
C LEU A 86 14.28 11.66 -9.88
N LEU A 87 14.91 10.68 -9.24
CA LEU A 87 14.26 9.87 -8.22
C LEU A 87 14.59 10.39 -6.82
N GLY A 88 13.57 10.84 -6.11
CA GLY A 88 13.74 11.24 -4.72
C GLY A 88 13.71 10.03 -3.80
N MET A 89 14.49 10.07 -2.72
CA MET A 89 14.56 8.97 -1.78
C MET A 89 14.56 9.49 -0.36
N ALA A 90 13.71 8.92 0.49
CA ALA A 90 13.78 9.15 1.93
C ALA A 90 13.78 7.78 2.59
N SER A 91 14.76 7.56 3.47
CA SER A 91 14.98 6.23 4.03
C SER A 91 15.25 6.31 5.52
N GLN A 92 14.60 5.42 6.26
CA GLN A 92 14.91 5.25 7.67
C GLN A 92 16.16 4.41 7.87
N SER A 93 16.66 3.75 6.80
CA SER A 93 17.94 3.05 6.81
C SER A 93 18.94 3.81 5.95
N GLY A 94 20.07 4.17 6.55
CA GLY A 94 21.11 4.91 5.83
C GLY A 94 21.73 4.13 4.67
N THR A 95 21.79 2.81 4.79
CA THR A 95 22.35 1.97 3.75
C THR A 95 21.70 2.24 2.38
N TYR A 96 20.40 2.46 2.37
CA TYR A 96 19.67 2.63 1.11
C TYR A 96 19.80 4.03 0.52
N VAL A 97 20.51 4.91 1.20
CA VAL A 97 20.88 6.21 0.63
C VAL A 97 22.31 6.17 0.10
N THR A 98 23.21 5.50 0.80
CA THR A 98 24.63 5.61 0.52
C THR A 98 25.22 4.40 -0.18
N GLN A 99 25.08 3.21 0.42
CA GLN A 99 25.74 2.04 -0.13
C GLN A 99 25.17 1.62 -1.47
N THR A 100 23.98 2.09 -1.77
CA THR A 100 23.33 1.77 -3.04
C THR A 100 23.78 2.66 -4.20
N LEU A 101 24.57 3.70 -3.97
CA LEU A 101 24.95 4.59 -5.07
C LEU A 101 25.66 3.84 -6.21
N PRO A 102 26.64 2.95 -5.96
CA PRO A 102 27.19 2.18 -7.07
C PRO A 102 26.20 1.22 -7.72
N TYR A 103 25.33 0.62 -6.91
CA TYR A 103 24.29 -0.28 -7.41
C TYR A 103 23.37 0.45 -8.38
N LEU A 104 22.98 1.68 -8.04
CA LEU A 104 22.10 2.48 -8.88
C LEU A 104 22.82 2.95 -10.14
N ARG A 105 24.09 3.33 -10.00
CA ARG A 105 24.87 3.81 -11.15
C ARG A 105 24.96 2.76 -12.24
N LYS A 106 25.15 1.50 -11.87
CA LYS A 106 25.20 0.39 -12.84
C LYS A 106 23.90 0.28 -13.63
N ARG A 107 22.80 0.70 -13.03
CA ARG A 107 21.47 0.57 -13.63
C ARG A 107 20.99 1.86 -14.28
N GLY A 108 21.81 2.89 -14.24
CA GLY A 108 21.44 4.19 -14.80
C GLY A 108 20.45 4.96 -13.96
N ILE A 109 20.22 4.54 -12.72
CA ILE A 109 19.26 5.18 -11.81
C ILE A 109 19.99 6.26 -11.02
N ARG A 110 19.41 7.46 -10.97
CA ARG A 110 20.06 8.58 -10.32
C ARG A 110 19.08 9.31 -9.41
N PHE A 111 19.52 9.60 -8.18
CA PHE A 111 18.74 10.37 -7.22
C PHE A 111 18.68 11.85 -7.62
N SER A 112 17.51 12.44 -7.45
CA SER A 112 17.42 13.91 -7.37
C SER A 112 17.94 14.35 -6.01
N LYS A 113 17.28 13.88 -4.97
CA LYS A 113 17.65 14.10 -3.59
C LYS A 113 17.48 12.78 -2.84
N ALA A 114 18.37 12.51 -1.90
CA ALA A 114 18.25 11.33 -1.08
C ALA A 114 18.52 11.71 0.37
N ILE A 115 17.63 11.32 1.26
CA ILE A 115 17.62 11.77 2.63
C ILE A 115 17.66 10.56 3.55
N SER A 116 18.71 10.48 4.38
CA SER A 116 18.81 9.47 5.41
C SER A 116 18.25 10.06 6.70
N LEU A 117 17.18 9.45 7.22
CA LEU A 117 16.45 10.03 8.34
C LEU A 117 17.01 9.63 9.70
N GLY A 118 17.69 8.48 9.79
CA GLY A 118 18.22 8.02 11.07
C GLY A 118 17.11 7.83 12.09
N ASN A 119 17.36 8.33 13.30
CA ASN A 119 16.41 8.18 14.40
C ASN A 119 15.19 9.10 14.30
N GLU A 120 15.19 10.04 13.37
CA GLU A 120 14.07 10.97 13.19
C GLU A 120 13.77 11.76 14.47
N ALA A 121 14.81 12.23 15.13
CA ALA A 121 14.61 12.99 16.36
C ALA A 121 13.90 14.32 16.09
N ASP A 122 14.16 14.93 14.92
CA ASP A 122 13.54 16.18 14.53
C ASP A 122 12.83 15.99 13.19
N ILE A 123 13.60 15.93 12.11
CA ILE A 123 13.02 15.77 10.76
C ILE A 123 12.70 14.30 10.55
N ASP A 124 11.44 14.03 10.24
CA ASP A 124 10.95 12.66 10.07
C ASP A 124 10.55 12.42 8.61
N ILE A 125 10.07 11.20 8.34
CA ILE A 125 9.70 10.81 6.99
C ILE A 125 8.54 11.67 6.46
N ASN A 126 7.70 12.16 7.35
CA ASN A 126 6.58 13.01 6.91
C ASN A 126 7.09 14.32 6.31
N GLU A 127 8.06 14.97 6.97
CA GLU A 127 8.63 16.19 6.43
C GLU A 127 9.40 15.92 5.15
N ALA A 128 10.12 14.79 5.08
CA ALA A 128 10.86 14.43 3.87
C ALA A 128 9.91 14.20 2.71
N LEU A 129 8.79 13.52 2.95
CA LEU A 129 7.81 13.29 1.89
C LEU A 129 7.23 14.62 1.40
N ALA A 130 6.88 15.52 2.32
CA ALA A 130 6.37 16.83 1.93
C ALA A 130 7.38 17.61 1.10
N TYR A 131 8.64 17.59 1.51
CA TYR A 131 9.69 18.28 0.77
C TYR A 131 9.86 17.71 -0.64
N LEU A 132 9.96 16.38 -0.73
CA LEU A 132 10.15 15.75 -2.04
C LEU A 132 8.92 15.94 -2.93
N GLY A 133 7.74 16.01 -2.33
CA GLY A 133 6.52 16.26 -3.08
C GLY A 133 6.50 17.61 -3.76
N GLU A 134 7.14 18.61 -3.16
CA GLU A 134 7.20 19.95 -3.74
C GLU A 134 8.45 20.19 -4.59
N ASP A 135 9.42 19.30 -4.57
CA ASP A 135 10.68 19.49 -5.26
C ASP A 135 10.49 19.31 -6.77
N GLU A 136 10.80 20.33 -7.53
CA GLU A 136 10.57 20.29 -8.98
C GLU A 136 11.47 19.30 -9.70
N GLN A 137 12.66 19.04 -9.15
CA GLN A 137 13.57 18.07 -9.77
C GLN A 137 13.09 16.64 -9.57
N THR A 138 12.42 16.36 -8.45
CA THR A 138 12.00 15.01 -8.11
C THR A 138 10.73 14.64 -8.89
N ARG A 139 10.80 13.58 -9.69
CA ARG A 139 9.68 13.15 -10.52
C ARG A 139 8.95 11.95 -9.95
N ALA A 140 9.61 11.19 -9.09
CA ALA A 140 8.98 10.09 -8.34
C ALA A 140 9.69 9.99 -7.00
N ILE A 141 9.00 9.45 -5.99
CA ILE A 141 9.52 9.41 -4.63
C ILE A 141 9.54 7.96 -4.16
N ALA A 142 10.71 7.52 -3.68
CA ALA A 142 10.88 6.19 -3.10
C ALA A 142 11.06 6.35 -1.58
N LEU A 143 10.30 5.56 -0.82
CA LEU A 143 10.37 5.60 0.64
C LEU A 143 10.73 4.22 1.17
N TYR A 144 11.69 4.16 2.09
CA TYR A 144 11.98 2.96 2.83
C TYR A 144 11.56 3.19 4.27
N ILE A 145 10.58 2.39 4.75
CA ILE A 145 9.87 2.66 6.00
C ILE A 145 9.93 1.44 6.92
N GLU A 146 10.31 1.68 8.19
CA GLU A 146 10.23 0.66 9.24
C GLU A 146 9.13 0.97 10.23
N GLY A 147 8.68 2.17 10.27
CA GLY A 147 7.53 2.58 11.06
C GLY A 147 7.30 4.10 11.00
N UNK A 148 6.21 4.68 10.95
CA UNK A 148 5.89 5.93 10.87
C UNK A 148 5.63 6.36 12.17
N GLN A 149 6.11 7.33 12.74
CA GLN A 149 5.83 7.89 14.08
C GLN A 149 4.47 8.53 14.15
N ASN A 150 4.03 9.11 13.04
CA ASN A 150 2.73 9.78 12.97
C ASN A 150 2.03 9.38 11.68
N PRO A 151 1.37 8.22 11.67
CA PRO A 151 0.72 7.74 10.44
C PRO A 151 -0.40 8.65 9.94
N ALA A 152 -1.13 9.32 10.82
CA ALA A 152 -2.20 10.23 10.38
C ALA A 152 -1.63 11.40 9.59
N ARG A 153 -0.54 11.97 10.05
CA ARG A 153 0.13 13.06 9.33
C ARG A 153 0.72 12.56 8.02
N PHE A 154 1.27 11.34 8.03
CA PHE A 154 1.79 10.72 6.82
C PHE A 154 0.67 10.62 5.76
N LEU A 155 -0.49 10.13 6.16
CA LEU A 155 -1.62 10.01 5.24
C LEU A 155 -2.05 11.38 4.70
N GLU A 156 -2.11 12.37 5.56
CA GLU A 156 -2.51 13.72 5.16
C GLU A 156 -1.58 14.28 4.11
N ILE A 157 -0.27 14.13 4.31
CA ILE A 157 0.72 14.62 3.36
C ILE A 157 0.66 13.82 2.05
N ALA A 158 0.59 12.50 2.17
CA ALA A 158 0.58 11.64 0.98
C ALA A 158 -0.64 11.92 0.09
N ARG A 159 -1.80 12.20 0.71
CA ARG A 159 -2.99 12.55 -0.06
C ARG A 159 -2.78 13.79 -0.93
N GLN A 160 -1.90 14.70 -0.51
CA GLN A 160 -1.60 15.90 -1.29
C GLN A 160 -0.56 15.64 -2.36
N VAL A 161 0.31 14.64 -2.16
CA VAL A 161 1.43 14.38 -3.07
C VAL A 161 1.04 13.42 -4.19
N THR A 162 0.39 12.30 -3.84
CA THR A 162 0.22 11.21 -4.81
C THR A 162 -0.65 11.55 -6.01
N PRO A 163 -1.61 12.47 -5.95
CA PRO A 163 -2.31 12.84 -7.19
C PRO A 163 -1.41 13.47 -8.25
N HIS A 164 -0.29 14.05 -7.85
CA HIS A 164 0.57 14.80 -8.76
C HIS A 164 1.90 14.15 -9.00
N LYS A 165 2.36 13.26 -8.12
CA LYS A 165 3.70 12.69 -8.19
C LYS A 165 3.65 11.26 -7.64
N PRO A 166 4.20 10.28 -8.36
CA PRO A 166 4.16 8.90 -7.86
C PRO A 166 5.03 8.71 -6.63
N VAL A 167 4.50 7.94 -5.68
CA VAL A 167 5.22 7.58 -4.46
C VAL A 167 5.17 6.06 -4.33
N LEU A 168 6.34 5.45 -4.10
CA LEU A 168 6.46 4.03 -3.83
C LEU A 168 7.01 3.86 -2.43
N ALA A 169 6.65 2.75 -1.78
CA ALA A 169 7.16 2.47 -0.45
C ALA A 169 7.46 1.00 -0.28
N GLN A 170 8.61 0.73 0.35
CA GLN A 170 8.91 -0.59 0.88
C GLN A 170 8.79 -0.50 2.40
N TYR A 171 7.92 -1.33 2.97
CA TYR A 171 7.73 -1.38 4.41
C TYR A 171 8.32 -2.68 4.94
N VAL A 172 9.20 -2.56 5.94
CA VAL A 172 9.88 -3.69 6.56
C VAL A 172 9.67 -3.60 8.07
N GLY A 173 9.37 -4.72 8.71
CA GLY A 173 9.15 -4.74 10.14
C GLY A 173 7.82 -5.32 10.56
N GLY A 174 6.96 -5.60 9.60
CA GLY A 174 5.63 -6.11 9.90
C GLY A 174 5.59 -7.56 10.36
N SER A 175 6.70 -8.27 10.22
CA SER A 175 6.76 -9.68 10.63
C SER A 175 6.90 -9.85 12.14
N VAL A 176 7.35 -8.83 12.83
CA VAL A 176 7.44 -8.90 14.28
C VAL A 176 6.03 -9.11 14.82
N ALA A 177 5.87 -10.19 15.55
CA ALA A 177 4.57 -10.56 16.07
C ALA A 177 4.12 -9.55 17.12
N GLY A 178 3.86 -8.35 16.66
CA GLY A 178 3.19 -7.38 17.47
C GLY A 178 1.70 -7.65 17.48
N ALA A 179 1.33 -8.84 17.06
CA ALA A 179 -0.07 -9.19 16.99
C ALA A 179 -0.68 -9.04 18.37
N ARG A 180 -1.51 -8.04 18.52
CA ARG A 180 -2.21 -7.80 19.76
C ARG A 180 -3.26 -8.88 19.95
N ALA A 181 -3.17 -9.58 21.07
CA ALA A 181 -4.17 -10.58 21.41
C ALA A 181 -5.37 -9.84 21.99
N GLY A 182 -6.24 -9.41 21.09
CA GLY A 182 -7.44 -8.73 21.52
C GLY A 182 -8.57 -9.70 21.82
N SER A 183 -9.62 -9.18 22.45
CA SER A 183 -10.81 -9.98 22.75
C SER A 183 -11.73 -10.09 21.54
N SER A 184 -11.46 -9.39 20.46
CA SER A 184 -12.31 -9.35 19.28
C SER A 184 -11.54 -9.80 18.05
N HIS A 185 -12.29 -10.10 16.99
CA HIS A 185 -11.69 -10.47 15.70
C HIS A 185 -10.92 -9.29 15.10
N THR A 186 -11.42 -8.07 15.28
CA THR A 186 -10.78 -6.89 14.72
C THR A 186 -9.37 -6.74 15.28
N GLY A 187 -9.23 -6.82 16.60
CA GLY A 187 -7.92 -6.69 17.22
C GLY A 187 -6.94 -7.78 16.81
N ALA A 188 -7.45 -9.02 16.69
CA ALA A 188 -6.59 -10.15 16.34
C ALA A 188 -6.05 -10.05 14.93
N MET A 189 -6.74 -9.33 14.03
CA MET A 189 -6.35 -9.24 12.63
C MET A 189 -5.50 -8.02 12.32
N ALA A 190 -5.32 -7.10 13.27
CA ALA A 190 -4.65 -5.82 13.02
C ALA A 190 -3.14 -5.93 13.21
N GLY A 191 -2.47 -6.80 12.45
CA GLY A 191 -1.02 -6.86 12.48
C GLY A 191 -0.42 -5.65 11.76
N PRO A 192 0.86 -5.31 12.07
CA PRO A 192 1.45 -4.11 11.45
C PRO A 192 1.46 -4.14 9.92
N ASP A 193 1.69 -5.29 9.32
CA ASP A 193 1.73 -5.35 7.86
C ASP A 193 0.37 -5.00 7.25
N HIS A 194 -0.72 -5.51 7.84
CA HIS A 194 -2.07 -5.19 7.38
C HIS A 194 -2.37 -3.71 7.49
N LEU A 195 -1.96 -3.10 8.59
CA LEU A 195 -2.22 -1.69 8.82
C LEU A 195 -1.47 -0.82 7.82
N TYR A 196 -0.18 -1.12 7.59
CA TYR A 196 0.59 -0.33 6.64
C TYR A 196 0.14 -0.56 5.21
N ASP A 197 -0.25 -1.80 4.87
CA ASP A 197 -0.80 -2.06 3.55
C ASP A 197 -2.03 -1.18 3.30
N GLY A 198 -2.92 -1.12 4.28
CA GLY A 198 -4.11 -0.27 4.18
C GLY A 198 -3.77 1.20 4.07
N LEU A 199 -2.80 1.64 4.87
CA LEU A 199 -2.36 3.04 4.84
C LEU A 199 -1.84 3.42 3.47
N PHE A 200 -0.98 2.56 2.88
CA PHE A 200 -0.42 2.86 1.56
C PHE A 200 -1.50 2.90 0.49
N GLN A 201 -2.44 1.96 0.52
CA GLN A 201 -3.52 1.97 -0.46
C GLN A 201 -4.39 3.22 -0.32
N GLN A 202 -4.71 3.59 0.92
CA GLN A 202 -5.51 4.79 1.18
C GLN A 202 -4.79 6.04 0.69
N ALA A 203 -3.48 6.09 0.88
CA ALA A 203 -2.66 7.23 0.49
C ALA A 203 -2.38 7.30 -1.02
N GLY A 204 -2.65 6.24 -1.76
CA GLY A 204 -2.30 6.20 -3.18
C GLY A 204 -0.85 5.85 -3.43
N ILE A 205 -0.20 5.20 -2.48
CA ILE A 205 1.21 4.83 -2.57
C ILE A 205 1.32 3.42 -3.12
N ILE A 206 2.25 3.22 -4.04
CA ILE A 206 2.52 1.91 -4.64
C ILE A 206 3.45 1.15 -3.71
N ARG A 207 2.96 0.03 -3.16
CA ARG A 207 3.78 -0.77 -2.26
C ARG A 207 4.65 -1.75 -3.04
N VAL A 208 5.92 -1.85 -2.65
CA VAL A 208 6.85 -2.83 -3.21
C VAL A 208 7.45 -3.66 -2.08
N TYR A 209 8.06 -4.80 -2.44
CA TYR A 209 8.53 -5.77 -1.45
C TYR A 209 10.02 -6.04 -1.52
N SER A 210 10.75 -5.29 -2.34
CA SER A 210 12.20 -5.39 -2.43
C SER A 210 12.78 -4.02 -2.74
N VAL A 211 14.02 -3.80 -2.37
CA VAL A 211 14.67 -2.54 -2.71
C VAL A 211 14.94 -2.47 -4.21
N GLU A 212 15.13 -3.62 -4.85
CA GLU A 212 15.30 -3.64 -6.31
C GLU A 212 14.07 -3.08 -7.00
N ASP A 213 12.87 -3.50 -6.57
CA ASP A 213 11.64 -2.97 -7.14
C ASP A 213 11.44 -1.50 -6.75
N LEU A 214 11.81 -1.14 -5.52
CA LEU A 214 11.68 0.25 -5.09
C LEU A 214 12.41 1.20 -6.04
N TYR A 215 13.68 0.90 -6.30
CA TYR A 215 14.48 1.74 -7.19
C TYR A 215 14.08 1.56 -8.66
N GLY A 216 13.89 0.31 -9.09
CA GLY A 216 13.62 0.04 -10.50
C GLY A 216 12.28 0.57 -10.95
N GLN A 217 11.24 0.32 -10.17
CA GLN A 217 9.91 0.84 -10.52
C GLN A 217 9.86 2.36 -10.31
N GLY A 218 10.54 2.84 -9.27
CA GLY A 218 10.63 4.29 -9.05
C GLY A 218 11.26 5.00 -10.22
N TRP A 219 12.33 4.42 -10.78
CA TRP A 219 12.98 5.05 -11.93
C TRP A 219 12.09 5.07 -13.16
N ALA A 220 11.34 3.98 -13.39
CA ALA A 220 10.38 3.98 -14.49
C ALA A 220 9.35 5.10 -14.33
N LEU A 221 8.82 5.24 -13.12
CA LEU A 221 7.82 6.28 -12.84
C LEU A 221 8.41 7.69 -12.97
N ALA A 222 9.69 7.84 -12.63
CA ALA A 222 10.35 9.15 -12.69
C ALA A 222 10.67 9.57 -14.10
N THR A 223 10.88 8.62 -15.03
CA THR A 223 11.46 8.94 -16.34
C THR A 223 10.50 8.81 -17.50
N GLN A 224 9.52 7.91 -17.42
CA GLN A 224 8.72 7.57 -18.60
C GLN A 224 7.49 8.44 -18.75
N PRO A 225 7.04 8.66 -19.98
CA PRO A 225 5.75 9.33 -20.18
C PRO A 225 4.64 8.54 -19.49
N PRO A 226 3.52 9.19 -19.17
CA PRO A 226 2.42 8.48 -18.50
C PRO A 226 1.87 7.33 -19.33
N LEU A 227 1.54 6.22 -18.65
CA LEU A 227 0.85 5.11 -19.29
C LEU A 227 -0.65 5.42 -19.26
N LYS A 228 -1.22 5.67 -20.43
CA LYS A 228 -2.59 6.18 -20.50
C LYS A 228 -3.64 5.10 -20.48
N GLY A 229 -3.25 3.86 -20.69
CA GLY A 229 -4.14 2.72 -20.66
C GLY A 229 -3.38 1.45 -20.39
N LYS A 230 -4.04 0.31 -20.50
CA LYS A 230 -3.42 -0.94 -20.09
C LYS A 230 -3.02 -1.86 -21.22
N ARG A 231 -3.03 -1.37 -22.47
CA ARG A 231 -2.64 -2.16 -23.64
C ARG A 231 -1.14 -2.06 -23.86
N ILE A 232 -0.44 -3.20 -23.87
CA ILE A 232 1.01 -3.23 -23.94
C ILE A 232 1.46 -3.99 -25.17
N GLY A 233 2.40 -3.39 -25.91
CA GLY A 233 3.10 -4.07 -26.99
C GLY A 233 4.36 -4.71 -26.45
N VAL A 234 4.61 -5.94 -26.84
CA VAL A 234 5.80 -6.69 -26.40
C VAL A 234 6.62 -7.03 -27.62
N ILE A 235 7.90 -6.66 -27.59
CA ILE A 235 8.85 -6.92 -28.66
C ILE A 235 10.03 -7.66 -28.06
N THR A 236 10.46 -8.75 -28.69
CA THR A 236 11.52 -9.55 -28.11
C THR A 236 12.39 -10.17 -29.20
N ASN A 237 13.67 -10.34 -28.88
CA ASN A 237 14.55 -11.07 -29.77
C ASN A 237 14.36 -12.58 -29.69
N SER A 238 13.58 -13.07 -28.70
CA SER A 238 13.45 -14.51 -28.49
C SER A 238 12.17 -14.83 -27.75
N GLY A 239 11.72 -16.09 -27.87
CA GLY A 239 10.39 -16.47 -27.43
C GLY A 239 10.16 -16.50 -25.93
N GLY A 240 11.10 -17.07 -25.16
CA GLY A 240 10.93 -17.20 -23.73
C GLY A 240 10.69 -15.88 -23.01
N PRO A 241 11.58 -14.91 -23.22
CA PRO A 241 11.35 -13.60 -22.59
C PRO A 241 10.04 -12.93 -22.98
N GLY A 242 9.63 -13.06 -24.24
CA GLY A 242 8.34 -12.50 -24.66
C GLY A 242 7.17 -13.12 -23.91
N THR A 243 7.22 -14.43 -23.73
CA THR A 243 6.20 -15.13 -22.96
C THR A 243 6.20 -14.67 -21.50
N ALA A 244 7.40 -14.55 -20.90
CA ALA A 244 7.50 -14.12 -19.51
C ALA A 244 6.96 -12.72 -19.31
N ILE A 245 7.25 -11.81 -20.25
CA ILE A 245 6.73 -10.44 -20.17
C ILE A 245 5.20 -10.44 -20.26
N SER A 246 4.66 -11.18 -21.23
CA SER A 246 3.21 -11.24 -21.44
C SER A 246 2.50 -11.79 -20.20
N ASP A 247 3.05 -12.84 -19.62
CA ASP A 247 2.49 -13.46 -18.43
C ASP A 247 2.49 -12.49 -17.25
N ALA A 248 3.61 -11.81 -17.03
CA ALA A 248 3.72 -10.86 -15.94
C ALA A 248 2.80 -9.65 -16.14
N CYS A 249 2.66 -9.18 -17.37
CA CYS A 249 1.73 -8.09 -17.67
C CYS A 249 0.30 -8.51 -17.34
N ASN A 250 -0.09 -9.71 -17.79
CA ASN A 250 -1.45 -10.19 -17.55
C ASN A 250 -1.73 -10.38 -16.06
N SER A 251 -0.75 -10.89 -15.31
CA SER A 251 -0.91 -11.05 -13.86
C SER A 251 -1.13 -9.71 -13.17
N GLY A 252 -0.57 -8.64 -13.70
CA GLY A 252 -0.74 -7.29 -13.17
C GLY A 252 -1.88 -6.52 -13.79
N GLU A 253 -2.79 -7.23 -14.48
CA GLU A 253 -4.01 -6.65 -15.06
C GLU A 253 -3.76 -5.76 -16.28
N LEU A 254 -2.58 -5.86 -16.87
CA LEU A 254 -2.33 -5.25 -18.17
C LEU A 254 -2.77 -6.22 -19.27
N GLU A 255 -3.00 -5.69 -20.46
CA GLU A 255 -3.41 -6.47 -21.62
C GLU A 255 -2.29 -6.50 -22.65
N VAL A 256 -2.13 -7.63 -23.34
CA VAL A 256 -1.25 -7.75 -24.49
C VAL A 256 -2.15 -8.10 -25.68
N PRO A 257 -2.74 -7.08 -26.32
CA PRO A 257 -3.76 -7.37 -27.34
C PRO A 257 -3.15 -7.86 -28.64
N VAL A 258 -3.90 -8.71 -29.34
CA VAL A 258 -3.51 -9.13 -30.69
C VAL A 258 -3.59 -7.90 -31.60
N PHE A 259 -2.51 -7.65 -32.36
CA PHE A 259 -2.47 -6.51 -33.26
C PHE A 259 -3.43 -6.70 -34.42
N SER A 260 -3.87 -5.59 -34.98
CA SER A 260 -4.73 -5.59 -36.16
C SER A 260 -4.02 -6.26 -37.33
N LYS A 261 -4.81 -6.71 -38.30
CA LYS A 261 -4.26 -7.29 -39.53
C LYS A 261 -3.33 -6.28 -40.22
N LYS A 262 -3.75 -5.00 -40.26
CA LYS A 262 -2.96 -3.95 -40.89
C LYS A 262 -1.58 -3.83 -40.24
N LEU A 263 -1.54 -3.76 -38.92
CA LEU A 263 -0.26 -3.63 -38.21
C LEU A 263 0.59 -4.86 -38.41
N GLN A 264 0.00 -6.05 -38.35
CA GLN A 264 0.75 -7.28 -38.57
C GLN A 264 1.34 -7.32 -39.97
N GLU A 265 0.61 -6.85 -40.98
CA GLU A 265 1.13 -6.78 -42.34
C GLU A 265 2.30 -5.83 -42.46
N GLN A 266 2.28 -4.71 -41.71
CA GLN A 266 3.39 -3.78 -41.70
C GLN A 266 4.62 -4.38 -41.04
N ILE A 267 4.44 -5.18 -40.01
CA ILE A 267 5.55 -5.78 -39.26
C ILE A 267 6.11 -7.01 -39.97
N ARG A 268 5.28 -7.74 -40.71
CA ARG A 268 5.65 -9.04 -41.30
C ARG A 268 6.97 -9.02 -42.09
N PRO A 269 7.24 -8.02 -42.94
CA PRO A 269 8.49 -8.04 -43.70
C PRO A 269 9.74 -7.89 -42.85
N LEU A 270 9.60 -7.41 -41.62
CA LEU A 270 10.72 -7.18 -40.73
C LEU A 270 11.05 -8.37 -39.85
N VAL A 271 10.17 -9.37 -39.82
CA VAL A 271 10.27 -10.50 -38.90
C VAL A 271 10.52 -11.76 -39.72
N PRO A 272 11.43 -12.66 -39.24
CA PRO A 272 11.63 -13.92 -39.97
C PRO A 272 10.33 -14.71 -40.13
N PRO A 273 10.21 -15.56 -41.15
CA PRO A 273 8.97 -16.27 -41.40
C PRO A 273 8.44 -17.08 -40.21
N GLN A 274 9.34 -17.62 -39.39
CA GLN A 274 8.93 -18.40 -38.22
C GLN A 274 8.58 -17.53 -37.02
N GLY A 275 8.81 -16.21 -37.10
CA GLY A 275 8.55 -15.32 -35.99
C GLY A 275 7.11 -14.85 -35.96
N SER A 276 6.70 -14.31 -34.81
CA SER A 276 5.36 -13.81 -34.60
C SER A 276 5.31 -12.31 -34.81
N CYS A 277 4.25 -11.84 -35.45
CA CYS A 277 3.96 -10.38 -35.52
C CYS A 277 2.62 -10.03 -34.90
N ALA A 278 2.04 -10.95 -34.14
CA ALA A 278 0.70 -10.73 -33.57
C ALA A 278 0.68 -10.01 -32.24
N ASN A 279 1.77 -9.94 -31.52
CA ASN A 279 1.97 -9.44 -30.16
C ASN A 279 1.93 -10.61 -29.17
N PRO A 280 3.06 -10.99 -28.60
CA PRO A 280 4.39 -10.37 -28.76
C PRO A 280 4.96 -10.51 -30.17
N VAL A 281 5.71 -9.50 -30.60
CA VAL A 281 6.52 -9.61 -31.81
C VAL A 281 7.80 -10.34 -31.42
N ASP A 282 8.06 -11.47 -32.05
CA ASP A 282 9.18 -12.35 -31.70
C ASP A 282 10.07 -12.51 -32.92
N LEU A 283 11.29 -11.99 -32.81
CA LEU A 283 12.24 -12.05 -33.93
C LEU A 283 13.01 -13.37 -34.01
N THR A 284 12.72 -14.30 -33.11
CA THR A 284 13.35 -15.62 -33.08
C THR A 284 14.88 -15.57 -33.26
N PHE A 285 15.47 -14.63 -32.50
CA PHE A 285 16.92 -14.40 -32.44
C PHE A 285 17.50 -13.94 -33.77
N PHE A 286 16.73 -13.21 -34.55
CA PHE A 286 17.24 -12.51 -35.73
C PHE A 286 17.94 -11.24 -35.24
N LEU A 287 19.25 -11.15 -35.49
CA LEU A 287 20.09 -10.15 -34.82
C LEU A 287 20.18 -8.86 -35.61
N ASN A 288 19.07 -8.25 -35.94
CA ASN A 288 19.05 -6.93 -36.51
C ASN A 288 18.56 -5.94 -35.45
N SER A 289 19.50 -5.28 -34.81
CA SER A 289 19.17 -4.42 -33.68
C SER A 289 18.34 -3.21 -34.08
N LYS A 290 18.54 -2.68 -35.29
CA LYS A 290 17.72 -1.55 -35.73
C LYS A 290 16.26 -1.97 -35.91
N VAL A 291 16.01 -3.14 -36.45
CA VAL A 291 14.64 -3.64 -36.59
C VAL A 291 14.01 -3.78 -35.22
N LEU A 292 14.72 -4.38 -34.27
CA LEU A 292 14.20 -4.63 -32.93
C LEU A 292 13.98 -3.33 -32.15
N SER A 293 14.92 -2.39 -32.22
CA SER A 293 14.92 -1.24 -31.32
C SER A 293 14.32 0.03 -31.94
N VAL A 294 14.19 0.09 -33.27
CA VAL A 294 13.66 1.29 -33.93
C VAL A 294 12.45 0.95 -34.79
N ASP A 295 12.63 0.08 -35.79
CA ASP A 295 11.61 -0.06 -36.84
C ASP A 295 10.29 -0.61 -36.28
N ILE A 296 10.35 -1.67 -35.51
CA ILE A 296 9.13 -2.30 -35.00
C ILE A 296 8.50 -1.43 -33.88
N PRO A 297 9.26 -0.96 -32.89
CA PRO A 297 8.65 -0.05 -31.91
C PRO A 297 7.97 1.15 -32.54
N GLU A 298 8.58 1.74 -33.56
CA GLU A 298 8.01 2.92 -34.19
C GLU A 298 6.69 2.60 -34.89
N LEU A 299 6.63 1.48 -35.61
CA LEU A 299 5.36 1.06 -36.24
C LEU A 299 4.27 0.87 -35.20
N ILE A 300 4.61 0.24 -34.07
CA ILE A 300 3.63 0.00 -33.02
C ILE A 300 3.17 1.31 -32.40
N MET A 301 4.09 2.22 -32.12
CA MET A 301 3.73 3.51 -31.57
C MET A 301 2.85 4.31 -32.53
N GLN A 302 3.14 4.27 -33.83
CA GLN A 302 2.34 4.97 -34.81
C GLN A 302 0.95 4.39 -34.96
N SER A 303 0.78 3.10 -34.65
CA SER A 303 -0.50 2.43 -34.86
C SER A 303 -1.59 2.88 -33.88
N GLY A 304 -1.23 3.33 -32.70
CA GLY A 304 -2.18 3.68 -31.68
C GLY A 304 -2.85 2.49 -31.02
N GLU A 305 -2.37 1.28 -31.24
CA GLU A 305 -3.03 0.06 -30.73
C GLU A 305 -2.59 -0.32 -29.33
N VAL A 306 -1.53 0.30 -28.80
CA VAL A 306 -1.06 0.05 -27.45
C VAL A 306 -0.82 1.37 -26.72
N ASP A 307 -0.59 1.27 -25.43
CA ASP A 307 -0.35 2.44 -24.58
C ASP A 307 1.08 2.49 -24.07
N GLY A 308 1.79 1.36 -24.09
CA GLY A 308 3.19 1.28 -23.71
C GLY A 308 3.85 0.09 -24.35
N ILE A 309 5.18 0.04 -24.27
CA ILE A 309 5.96 -1.02 -24.93
C ILE A 309 7.00 -1.58 -23.94
N VAL A 310 7.11 -2.89 -23.89
CA VAL A 310 8.23 -3.58 -23.22
C VAL A 310 9.04 -4.30 -24.31
N LEU A 311 10.35 -4.01 -24.33
CA LEU A 311 11.25 -4.51 -25.35
C LEU A 311 12.36 -5.31 -24.70
N HIS A 312 12.54 -6.57 -25.14
CA HIS A 312 13.61 -7.41 -24.61
C HIS A 312 14.65 -7.69 -25.66
N GLY A 313 15.91 -7.53 -25.27
CA GLY A 313 17.00 -8.16 -25.98
C GLY A 313 17.74 -7.28 -26.96
N ALA A 314 17.56 -5.97 -26.90
CA ALA A 314 18.43 -5.08 -27.69
C ALA A 314 19.85 -5.26 -27.19
N MET A 315 20.79 -5.47 -28.13
CA MET A 315 22.18 -5.73 -27.76
C MET A 315 23.08 -5.39 -28.91
N GLY A 316 24.31 -5.01 -28.60
CA GLY A 316 25.30 -4.65 -29.60
C GLY A 316 26.69 -5.08 -29.18
N THR A 317 27.50 -4.13 -28.73
CA THR A 317 28.91 -4.42 -28.44
C THR A 317 29.09 -5.41 -27.30
N GLY A 318 28.15 -5.50 -26.37
CA GLY A 318 28.25 -6.48 -25.28
C GLY A 318 28.17 -7.90 -25.80
N PHE A 319 27.20 -8.16 -26.67
CA PHE A 319 27.07 -9.48 -27.28
C PHE A 319 28.28 -9.79 -28.17
N MET A 320 28.67 -8.83 -29.00
CA MET A 320 29.80 -9.05 -29.90
C MET A 320 31.11 -9.22 -29.12
N GLY A 321 31.21 -8.57 -27.96
CA GLY A 321 32.35 -8.78 -27.09
C GLY A 321 32.46 -10.22 -26.57
N GLU A 322 31.29 -10.81 -26.25
CA GLU A 322 31.30 -12.22 -25.86
C GLU A 322 31.75 -13.12 -27.01
N VAL A 323 31.26 -12.82 -28.21
CA VAL A 323 31.69 -13.55 -29.40
C VAL A 323 33.20 -13.44 -29.58
N PHE A 324 33.75 -12.22 -29.48
CA PHE A 324 35.16 -11.99 -29.64
C PHE A 324 35.99 -12.76 -28.62
N THR A 325 35.54 -12.78 -27.37
CA THR A 325 36.27 -13.47 -26.31
C THR A 325 36.49 -14.94 -26.63
N HIS A 326 35.51 -15.56 -27.28
CA HIS A 326 35.60 -16.99 -27.58
C HIS A 326 36.19 -17.29 -28.94
N ALA A 327 36.41 -16.28 -29.77
CA ALA A 327 36.92 -16.51 -31.12
C ALA A 327 38.05 -15.54 -31.50
N GLU A 328 38.73 -15.03 -30.49
CA GLU A 328 39.73 -13.99 -30.68
C GLU A 328 40.77 -14.35 -31.72
N GLU A 329 41.23 -15.59 -31.69
CA GLU A 329 42.28 -16.05 -32.61
C GLU A 329 41.82 -16.07 -34.06
N LEU A 330 40.51 -16.17 -34.29
CA LEU A 330 39.99 -16.24 -35.65
C LEU A 330 39.91 -14.88 -36.33
N PHE A 331 39.74 -13.82 -35.54
CA PHE A 331 39.49 -12.50 -36.13
C PHE A 331 40.74 -11.73 -36.50
N GLY A 332 41.84 -11.95 -35.79
CA GLY A 332 43.13 -11.36 -36.14
C GLY A 332 43.20 -9.84 -36.04
N ILE A 333 42.30 -9.22 -35.29
CA ILE A 333 42.31 -7.78 -35.07
C ILE A 333 42.09 -7.49 -33.60
N PRO A 334 42.50 -6.28 -33.13
CA PRO A 334 42.29 -5.96 -31.71
C PRO A 334 40.79 -5.89 -31.35
N ARG A 335 40.49 -6.18 -30.09
CA ARG A 335 39.12 -6.19 -29.61
C ARG A 335 38.39 -4.89 -29.91
N GLU A 336 39.03 -3.78 -29.64
CA GLU A 336 38.35 -2.49 -29.85
C GLU A 336 37.99 -2.26 -31.29
N GLN A 337 38.90 -2.65 -32.20
CA GLN A 337 38.65 -2.51 -33.64
C GLN A 337 37.49 -3.45 -34.05
N PHE A 338 37.44 -4.64 -33.51
CA PHE A 338 36.33 -5.57 -33.78
C PHE A 338 35.02 -5.00 -33.34
N LEU A 339 34.94 -4.48 -32.10
CA LEU A 339 33.70 -3.94 -31.58
C LEU A 339 33.24 -2.71 -32.35
N GLU A 340 34.18 -1.89 -32.79
CA GLU A 340 33.83 -0.68 -33.53
C GLU A 340 33.05 -1.01 -34.80
N MET A 341 33.32 -2.15 -35.40
CA MET A 341 32.61 -2.57 -36.62
C MET A 341 31.12 -2.78 -36.37
N PHE A 342 30.72 -2.99 -35.12
CA PHE A 342 29.32 -3.31 -34.76
C PHE A 342 28.64 -2.20 -34.01
N ARG A 343 29.26 -1.04 -33.85
CA ARG A 343 28.61 0.08 -33.20
C ARG A 343 27.61 0.73 -34.15
N ASP A 344 26.44 1.03 -33.59
CA ASP A 344 25.36 1.65 -34.33
C ASP A 344 25.13 3.07 -33.84
N ASP A 345 24.46 3.85 -34.64
CA ASP A 345 23.93 5.17 -34.22
C ASP A 345 22.63 4.87 -33.48
N LEU A 346 22.64 5.08 -32.18
CA LEU A 346 21.51 4.71 -31.31
C LEU A 346 20.54 5.88 -31.06
N SER A 347 20.75 7.03 -31.70
CA SER A 347 19.94 8.20 -31.41
C SER A 347 18.47 8.00 -31.76
N ALA A 348 18.16 7.25 -32.82
CA ALA A 348 16.76 6.97 -33.16
C ALA A 348 16.07 6.12 -32.08
N ALA A 349 16.76 5.08 -31.62
CA ALA A 349 16.17 4.18 -30.61
C ALA A 349 15.84 4.92 -29.33
N VAL A 350 16.79 5.73 -28.84
CA VAL A 350 16.60 6.37 -27.53
C VAL A 350 15.64 7.57 -27.59
N SER A 351 15.31 8.05 -28.78
CA SER A 351 14.40 9.19 -28.92
C SER A 351 12.93 8.79 -28.96
N LEU A 352 12.61 7.50 -29.15
CA LEU A 352 11.24 7.06 -29.42
C LEU A 352 10.25 7.42 -28.32
N PRO A 353 10.55 7.20 -27.02
CA PRO A 353 9.54 7.53 -26.01
C PRO A 353 9.11 8.99 -26.04
N LYS A 354 10.05 9.89 -26.13
CA LYS A 354 9.72 11.32 -26.16
C LYS A 354 9.05 11.72 -27.47
N LYS A 355 9.51 11.15 -28.59
CA LYS A 355 8.96 11.48 -29.89
C LYS A 355 7.48 11.15 -29.99
N TYR A 356 7.08 10.00 -29.45
CA TYR A 356 5.70 9.53 -29.58
C TYR A 356 4.90 9.60 -28.29
N GLY A 357 5.53 9.91 -27.17
CA GLY A 357 4.84 10.02 -25.89
C GLY A 357 4.41 8.70 -25.30
N TYR A 358 5.14 7.63 -25.57
CA TYR A 358 4.84 6.29 -25.05
C TYR A 358 5.89 5.86 -24.05
N PRO A 359 5.49 5.25 -22.92
CA PRO A 359 6.48 4.61 -22.06
C PRO A 359 7.12 3.42 -22.75
N LEU A 360 8.43 3.32 -22.61
CA LEU A 360 9.24 2.23 -23.14
C LEU A 360 10.13 1.71 -22.03
N LEU A 361 9.94 0.45 -21.66
CA LEU A 361 10.80 -0.23 -20.69
C LEU A 361 11.49 -1.37 -21.39
N THR A 362 12.75 -1.59 -21.03
CA THR A 362 13.56 -2.59 -21.72
C THR A 362 14.12 -3.61 -20.72
N SER A 363 14.51 -4.75 -21.24
CA SER A 363 15.26 -5.74 -20.46
C SER A 363 16.35 -6.37 -21.30
N SER A 364 17.40 -6.79 -20.63
CA SER A 364 18.54 -7.43 -21.30
C SER A 364 19.30 -8.27 -20.27
N PHE A 365 19.91 -9.36 -20.72
CA PHE A 365 20.79 -10.15 -19.88
C PHE A 365 22.23 -9.66 -19.92
N LEU A 366 22.50 -8.61 -20.70
CA LEU A 366 23.78 -7.93 -20.71
C LEU A 366 23.76 -6.76 -19.72
N ASP A 367 24.88 -6.07 -19.58
CA ASP A 367 24.98 -5.00 -18.60
C ASP A 367 25.40 -3.68 -19.26
N GLU A 368 25.75 -2.71 -18.44
CA GLU A 368 26.06 -1.34 -18.89
C GLU A 368 27.29 -1.26 -19.80
N ASN A 369 28.03 -2.34 -19.95
CA ASN A 369 29.15 -2.38 -20.90
C ASN A 369 28.70 -2.58 -22.34
N ASP A 370 27.44 -2.96 -22.55
CA ASP A 370 26.85 -3.02 -23.88
C ASP A 370 26.43 -1.62 -24.32
N ASP A 371 26.70 -1.26 -25.58
CA ASP A 371 26.43 0.09 -26.04
C ASP A 371 24.93 0.44 -26.09
N TYR A 372 24.07 -0.53 -26.38
CA TYR A 372 22.64 -0.27 -26.35
C TYR A 372 22.16 0.02 -24.92
N ILE A 373 22.62 -0.79 -23.98
CA ILE A 373 22.21 -0.60 -22.59
C ILE A 373 22.72 0.73 -22.07
N ALA A 374 23.99 1.04 -22.35
CA ALA A 374 24.55 2.32 -21.93
C ALA A 374 23.77 3.52 -22.53
N ALA A 375 23.38 3.40 -23.81
CA ALA A 375 22.63 4.48 -24.45
C ALA A 375 21.24 4.63 -23.85
N TYR A 376 20.53 3.53 -23.60
CA TYR A 376 19.23 3.58 -22.97
C TYR A 376 19.34 4.25 -21.60
N GLN A 377 20.31 3.81 -20.80
CA GLN A 377 20.50 4.38 -19.46
C GLN A 377 20.81 5.87 -19.52
N ALA A 378 21.66 6.27 -20.46
CA ALA A 378 22.04 7.69 -20.59
C ALA A 378 20.86 8.56 -20.98
N HIS A 379 19.84 7.99 -21.63
CA HIS A 379 18.68 8.72 -22.09
C HIS A 379 17.45 8.42 -21.24
N GLU A 380 17.66 7.92 -20.04
CA GLU A 380 16.59 7.74 -19.06
C GLU A 380 15.51 6.73 -19.50
N ILE A 381 15.95 5.69 -20.20
CA ILE A 381 15.08 4.55 -20.52
C ILE A 381 15.54 3.39 -19.64
N PRO A 382 14.69 2.91 -18.74
CA PRO A 382 15.12 1.85 -17.82
C PRO A 382 15.46 0.56 -18.54
N VAL A 383 16.52 -0.11 -18.06
CA VAL A 383 16.91 -1.43 -18.54
C VAL A 383 16.93 -2.37 -17.34
N TYR A 384 16.10 -3.39 -17.37
CA TYR A 384 16.02 -4.37 -16.28
C TYR A 384 16.80 -5.62 -16.65
N ASP A 385 17.29 -6.33 -15.64
CA ASP A 385 18.15 -7.50 -15.90
C ASP A 385 17.34 -8.79 -16.01
N ALA A 386 16.01 -8.68 -16.08
CA ALA A 386 15.15 -9.83 -16.36
C ALA A 386 13.85 -9.31 -16.99
N PRO A 387 13.26 -10.11 -17.90
CA PRO A 387 12.06 -9.65 -18.61
C PRO A 387 10.89 -9.34 -17.70
N GLU A 388 10.64 -10.17 -16.70
CA GLU A 388 9.50 -9.96 -15.82
C GLU A 388 9.65 -8.73 -14.94
N LYS A 389 10.88 -8.27 -14.69
CA LYS A 389 11.09 -7.04 -13.94
C LYS A 389 10.64 -5.82 -14.74
N ALA A 390 10.90 -5.82 -16.06
CA ALA A 390 10.39 -4.75 -16.91
C ALA A 390 8.87 -4.73 -16.93
N ALA A 391 8.26 -5.91 -17.01
CA ALA A 391 6.81 -6.01 -16.99
C ALA A 391 6.23 -5.49 -15.67
N ARG A 392 6.86 -5.84 -14.53
CA ARG A 392 6.37 -5.34 -13.25
C ARG A 392 6.48 -3.82 -13.15
N ALA A 393 7.52 -3.26 -13.73
CA ALA A 393 7.63 -1.78 -13.75
C ALA A 393 6.53 -1.15 -14.59
N MET A 394 6.15 -1.80 -15.70
CA MET A 394 5.02 -1.31 -16.49
C MET A 394 3.72 -1.39 -15.68
N VAL A 395 3.55 -2.46 -14.90
CA VAL A 395 2.40 -2.58 -14.00
C VAL A 395 2.39 -1.42 -12.99
N ALA A 396 3.56 -1.03 -12.49
CA ALA A 396 3.63 0.11 -11.58
C ALA A 396 3.17 1.41 -12.25
N LEU A 397 3.51 1.60 -13.53
CA LEU A 397 2.99 2.75 -14.27
C LEU A 397 1.47 2.73 -14.34
N TRP A 398 0.89 1.55 -14.56
CA TRP A 398 -0.56 1.41 -14.59
C TRP A 398 -1.17 1.68 -13.22
N LYS A 399 -0.57 1.16 -12.17
CA LYS A 399 -1.05 1.44 -10.80
C LYS A 399 -1.08 2.93 -10.52
N TYR A 400 -0.04 3.65 -10.95
CA TYR A 400 -0.04 5.09 -10.74
C TYR A 400 -1.13 5.78 -11.56
N ARG A 401 -1.36 5.31 -12.77
CA ARG A 401 -2.47 5.88 -13.56
C ARG A 401 -3.80 5.72 -12.83
N GLN A 402 -4.00 4.57 -12.21
CA GLN A 402 -5.22 4.33 -11.43
C GLN A 402 -5.31 5.27 -10.23
N VAL A 403 -4.18 5.55 -9.58
CA VAL A 403 -4.15 6.53 -8.49
C VAL A 403 -4.60 7.90 -9.00
N GLN A 404 -4.10 8.31 -10.15
CA GLN A 404 -4.48 9.61 -10.72
C GLN A 404 -5.96 9.69 -11.10
N GLN A 405 -6.57 8.57 -11.41
CA GLN A 405 -7.98 8.51 -11.80
C GLN A 405 -8.93 8.40 -10.62
N ARG A 406 -8.41 8.33 -9.39
CA ARG A 406 -9.27 8.18 -8.22
C ARG A 406 -10.19 9.38 -8.07
N VAL A 407 -11.39 9.10 -7.53
CA VAL A 407 -12.35 10.15 -7.25
C VAL A 407 -11.82 11.02 -6.10
N SER A 408 -11.75 12.31 -6.34
CA SER A 408 -11.33 13.26 -5.31
C SER A 408 -12.50 13.53 -4.37
N SER A 409 -12.21 13.70 -3.08
CA SER A 409 -13.22 14.04 -2.11
C SER A 409 -12.62 14.95 -1.05
N ASP A 410 -13.47 15.79 -0.47
CA ASP A 410 -13.06 16.64 0.65
C ASP A 410 -12.79 15.77 1.87
N PRO A 411 -11.94 16.23 2.79
CA PRO A 411 -11.75 15.51 4.04
C PRO A 411 -13.07 15.30 4.76
N PRO A 412 -13.30 14.12 5.34
CA PRO A 412 -14.57 13.88 6.01
C PRO A 412 -14.75 14.78 7.23
N VAL A 413 -16.00 15.18 7.44
CA VAL A 413 -16.38 16.02 8.58
C VAL A 413 -17.17 15.15 9.56
N LEU A 414 -16.74 15.13 10.82
CA LEU A 414 -17.42 14.33 11.83
C LEU A 414 -18.79 14.93 12.14
N PRO A 415 -19.84 14.10 12.24
CA PRO A 415 -21.13 14.59 12.71
C PRO A 415 -21.06 14.89 14.20
N PRO A 416 -22.06 15.57 14.75
CA PRO A 416 -22.11 15.77 16.21
C PRO A 416 -22.33 14.44 16.92
N ALA A 417 -21.80 14.33 18.13
CA ALA A 417 -21.98 13.12 18.93
C ALA A 417 -23.44 12.99 19.36
N ALA A 418 -23.96 11.75 19.30
CA ALA A 418 -25.34 11.49 19.72
C ALA A 418 -25.40 11.39 21.24
N GLY A 419 -26.36 12.11 21.85
CA GLY A 419 -26.50 12.13 23.29
C GLY A 419 -26.84 10.76 23.87
N GLU A 420 -27.69 9.99 23.18
CA GLU A 420 -28.07 8.67 23.66
C GLU A 420 -26.86 7.74 23.73
N ALA A 421 -26.02 7.78 22.70
CA ALA A 421 -24.80 6.97 22.68
C ALA A 421 -23.86 7.39 23.81
N ALA A 422 -23.66 8.70 23.98
CA ALA A 422 -22.78 9.20 25.03
C ALA A 422 -23.27 8.76 26.42
N ALA A 423 -24.59 8.78 26.63
CA ALA A 423 -25.13 8.37 27.92
C ALA A 423 -24.92 6.88 28.20
N LEU A 424 -25.12 6.03 27.20
CA LEU A 424 -24.90 4.59 27.37
C LEU A 424 -23.45 4.28 27.70
N ILE A 425 -22.53 4.95 27.01
CA ILE A 425 -21.10 4.77 27.24
C ILE A 425 -20.71 5.26 28.63
N ALA A 426 -21.19 6.43 29.03
CA ALA A 426 -20.87 6.99 30.33
C ALA A 426 -21.37 6.09 31.46
N GLU A 427 -22.56 5.54 31.32
CA GLU A 427 -23.11 4.64 32.32
C GLU A 427 -22.22 3.42 32.51
N ALA A 428 -21.76 2.80 31.38
CA ALA A 428 -20.89 1.65 31.46
C ALA A 428 -19.53 2.00 32.09
N VAL A 429 -18.98 3.13 31.72
CA VAL A 429 -17.69 3.58 32.28
C VAL A 429 -17.82 3.81 33.77
N ASN A 430 -18.90 4.42 34.22
CA ASN A 430 -19.12 4.67 35.64
C ASN A 430 -19.27 3.39 36.45
N LYS A 431 -19.78 2.34 35.81
CA LYS A 431 -19.89 1.03 36.47
C LYS A 431 -18.59 0.22 36.38
N GLY A 432 -17.58 0.73 35.71
CA GLY A 432 -16.33 0.02 35.52
C GLY A 432 -16.41 -1.16 34.56
N ALA A 433 -17.43 -1.18 33.70
CA ALA A 433 -17.59 -2.27 32.74
C ALA A 433 -16.54 -2.17 31.64
N PRO A 434 -15.86 -3.28 31.29
CA PRO A 434 -14.88 -3.23 30.21
C PRO A 434 -15.50 -3.29 28.81
N ILE A 435 -16.77 -3.72 28.72
CA ILE A 435 -17.48 -3.79 27.44
C ILE A 435 -18.91 -3.32 27.65
N LEU A 436 -19.57 -2.94 26.55
CA LEU A 436 -21.01 -2.81 26.55
C LEU A 436 -21.61 -4.17 26.22
N ASP A 437 -22.76 -4.51 26.84
CA ASP A 437 -23.47 -5.71 26.43
C ASP A 437 -23.97 -5.56 24.99
N GLU A 438 -24.46 -6.66 24.42
CA GLU A 438 -24.88 -6.63 23.01
C GLU A 438 -26.00 -5.63 22.77
N TYR A 439 -26.99 -5.59 23.67
CA TYR A 439 -28.11 -4.68 23.49
C TYR A 439 -27.64 -3.21 23.50
N SER A 440 -26.82 -2.86 24.48
CA SER A 440 -26.30 -1.50 24.59
C SER A 440 -25.39 -1.15 23.42
N SER A 441 -24.53 -2.10 22.99
CA SER A 441 -23.69 -1.89 21.82
C SER A 441 -24.53 -1.55 20.59
N LYS A 442 -25.59 -2.34 20.36
CA LYS A 442 -26.45 -2.09 19.21
C LYS A 442 -27.23 -0.78 19.34
N ARG A 443 -27.60 -0.39 20.58
CA ARG A 443 -28.24 0.91 20.78
C ARG A 443 -27.32 2.06 20.41
N VAL A 444 -26.02 1.94 20.74
CA VAL A 444 -25.06 2.95 20.32
C VAL A 444 -25.00 3.02 18.80
N LEU A 445 -24.95 1.87 18.13
CA LEU A 445 -24.94 1.83 16.66
C LEU A 445 -26.21 2.49 16.09
N ALA A 446 -27.36 2.15 16.65
CA ALA A 446 -28.64 2.67 16.16
C ALA A 446 -28.74 4.18 16.30
N ALA A 447 -28.11 4.74 17.35
CA ALA A 447 -28.11 6.19 17.57
C ALA A 447 -27.43 6.94 16.42
N TYR A 448 -26.61 6.24 15.63
CA TYR A 448 -25.95 6.81 14.45
C TYR A 448 -26.51 6.23 13.15
N ASP A 449 -27.68 5.61 13.23
CA ASP A 449 -28.38 5.05 12.07
C ASP A 449 -27.60 3.94 11.37
N ILE A 450 -26.82 3.16 12.14
CA ILE A 450 -26.23 1.93 11.61
C ILE A 450 -27.32 0.85 11.70
N PRO A 451 -27.62 0.16 10.60
CA PRO A 451 -28.72 -0.82 10.63
C PRO A 451 -28.41 -2.00 11.53
N ILE A 452 -29.32 -2.27 12.44
CA ILE A 452 -29.22 -3.43 13.35
C ILE A 452 -30.46 -4.28 13.18
N SER A 453 -30.38 -5.55 13.62
CA SER A 453 -31.55 -6.40 13.65
C SER A 453 -32.59 -5.83 14.63
N ALA A 454 -33.87 -5.96 14.29
CA ALA A 454 -34.93 -5.56 15.20
C ALA A 454 -34.87 -6.46 16.45
N GLU A 455 -34.97 -5.87 17.62
CA GLU A 455 -34.75 -6.61 18.86
C GLU A 455 -35.35 -5.91 20.07
N GLY A 456 -35.43 -6.64 21.15
CA GLY A 456 -35.85 -6.14 22.44
C GLY A 456 -35.24 -6.95 23.55
N LEU A 457 -35.18 -6.35 24.74
CA LEU A 457 -34.59 -7.00 25.92
C LEU A 457 -35.72 -7.55 26.81
N ALA A 458 -35.56 -8.78 27.30
CA ALA A 458 -36.54 -9.40 28.14
C ALA A 458 -35.90 -9.86 29.45
N ARG A 459 -36.61 -9.57 30.57
CA ARG A 459 -36.11 -9.99 31.88
C ARG A 459 -36.91 -11.13 32.46
N SER A 460 -37.93 -11.58 31.73
CA SER A 460 -38.75 -12.76 32.12
C SER A 460 -39.14 -13.50 30.86
N ALA A 461 -39.54 -14.76 31.04
CA ALA A 461 -40.01 -15.56 29.91
C ALA A 461 -41.24 -14.95 29.27
N ALA A 462 -42.13 -14.36 30.09
CA ALA A 462 -43.32 -13.70 29.54
C ALA A 462 -42.97 -12.51 28.67
N GLU A 463 -41.99 -11.70 29.11
CA GLU A 463 -41.51 -10.59 28.29
C GLU A 463 -40.89 -11.10 26.99
N ALA A 464 -40.15 -12.20 27.06
CA ALA A 464 -39.51 -12.76 25.85
C ALA A 464 -40.56 -13.20 24.84
N VAL A 465 -41.64 -13.83 25.32
CA VAL A 465 -42.74 -14.26 24.44
C VAL A 465 -43.38 -13.04 23.77
N GLU A 466 -43.63 -11.99 24.54
CA GLU A 466 -44.24 -10.77 23.99
C GLU A 466 -43.34 -10.13 22.97
N GLN A 467 -42.03 -10.03 23.25
CA GLN A 467 -41.08 -9.49 22.30
C GLN A 467 -41.06 -10.29 21.01
N ALA A 468 -41.05 -11.64 21.15
CA ALA A 468 -41.03 -12.51 19.97
C ALA A 468 -42.29 -12.32 19.12
N ARG A 469 -43.44 -12.16 19.78
CA ARG A 469 -44.69 -11.96 19.06
C ARG A 469 -44.65 -10.66 18.25
N GLN A 470 -44.12 -9.59 18.86
CA GLN A 470 -44.05 -8.29 18.19
C GLN A 470 -43.07 -8.32 17.01
N LEU A 471 -41.93 -9.02 17.16
CA LEU A 471 -40.91 -9.10 16.10
C LEU A 471 -41.33 -10.03 14.98
N GLY A 472 -42.12 -11.07 15.28
CA GLY A 472 -42.51 -12.07 14.30
C GLY A 472 -41.52 -13.23 14.26
N TYR A 473 -42.10 -14.45 14.36
CA TYR A 473 -41.27 -15.65 14.34
C TYR A 473 -40.71 -15.88 12.93
N PRO A 474 -39.55 -16.53 12.81
CA PRO A 474 -38.70 -17.03 13.90
C PRO A 474 -37.84 -15.92 14.51
N VAL A 475 -37.44 -16.13 15.77
CA VAL A 475 -36.59 -15.20 16.49
C VAL A 475 -35.35 -15.93 17.00
N VAL A 476 -34.40 -15.13 17.50
CA VAL A 476 -33.17 -15.58 18.15
C VAL A 476 -33.24 -15.11 19.61
N LEU A 477 -32.87 -15.98 20.52
CA LEU A 477 -32.72 -15.59 21.95
C LEU A 477 -31.25 -15.69 22.32
N LYS A 478 -30.73 -14.63 22.96
CA LYS A 478 -29.33 -14.59 23.39
C LYS A 478 -29.23 -14.07 24.82
N GLY A 479 -28.40 -14.70 25.64
CA GLY A 479 -28.05 -14.14 26.93
C GLY A 479 -27.35 -12.80 26.74
N CYS A 480 -27.72 -11.80 27.53
CA CYS A 480 -27.23 -10.43 27.34
C CYS A 480 -26.67 -9.86 28.62
N SER A 481 -25.35 -9.76 28.72
CA SER A 481 -24.68 -9.25 29.91
C SER A 481 -23.31 -8.72 29.52
N ALA A 482 -22.90 -7.63 30.16
CA ALA A 482 -21.56 -7.09 29.94
C ALA A 482 -20.44 -8.02 30.39
N GLU A 483 -20.80 -9.03 31.17
CA GLU A 483 -19.80 -10.00 31.63
C GLU A 483 -19.61 -11.16 30.66
N ILE A 484 -20.38 -11.20 29.56
CA ILE A 484 -20.32 -12.28 28.57
C ILE A 484 -19.86 -11.72 27.23
N ALA A 485 -18.61 -11.98 26.87
CA ALA A 485 -18.08 -11.52 25.59
C ALA A 485 -18.31 -12.53 24.47
N HIS A 486 -18.22 -13.82 24.79
CA HIS A 486 -18.36 -14.89 23.79
C HIS A 486 -19.47 -15.84 24.23
N LYS A 487 -20.50 -15.89 23.42
CA LYS A 487 -21.74 -16.57 23.80
C LYS A 487 -21.88 -17.99 23.25
N THR A 488 -21.25 -18.28 22.12
CA THR A 488 -21.49 -19.51 21.38
C THR A 488 -21.14 -20.78 22.16
N GLY A 489 -20.02 -20.77 22.83
CA GLY A 489 -19.54 -21.93 23.55
C GLY A 489 -20.19 -22.18 24.89
N LYS A 490 -21.14 -21.34 25.31
CA LYS A 490 -21.74 -21.40 26.62
C LYS A 490 -23.25 -21.74 26.60
N GLY A 491 -23.79 -22.06 25.43
CA GLY A 491 -25.21 -22.35 25.32
C GLY A 491 -26.11 -21.14 25.52
N LEU A 492 -25.60 -19.96 25.19
CA LEU A 492 -26.32 -18.70 25.43
C LEU A 492 -26.97 -18.13 24.19
N ILE A 493 -26.85 -18.79 23.04
CA ILE A 493 -27.49 -18.38 21.79
C ILE A 493 -28.40 -19.52 21.32
N HIS A 494 -29.67 -19.18 21.06
CA HIS A 494 -30.66 -20.15 20.57
C HIS A 494 -31.29 -19.56 19.30
N LEU A 495 -31.13 -20.28 18.24
CA LEU A 495 -31.67 -19.88 16.93
C LEU A 495 -32.93 -20.66 16.61
N UNK A 496 -33.70 -20.00 15.63
CA UNK A 496 -34.64 -20.54 15.15
C UNK A 496 -35.71 -20.87 16.01
N ILE A 497 -36.06 -20.01 16.67
CA ILE A 497 -37.12 -20.17 17.65
C ILE A 497 -38.45 -19.81 16.98
N LYS A 498 -39.34 -20.79 16.88
CA LYS A 498 -40.49 -20.67 15.98
C LYS A 498 -41.83 -20.46 16.69
N ASP A 499 -41.90 -20.67 17.99
CA ASP A 499 -43.19 -20.56 18.69
C ASP A 499 -42.98 -20.23 20.16
N GLU A 500 -44.09 -19.96 20.86
CA GLU A 500 -44.08 -19.53 22.23
C GLU A 500 -43.45 -20.58 23.16
N ALA A 501 -43.75 -21.86 22.94
CA ALA A 501 -43.19 -22.92 23.76
C ALA A 501 -41.68 -22.97 23.64
N SER A 502 -41.15 -22.80 22.44
CA SER A 502 -39.71 -22.76 22.21
C SER A 502 -39.08 -21.55 22.88
N VAL A 503 -39.75 -20.39 22.86
CA VAL A 503 -39.24 -19.22 23.56
C VAL A 503 -39.07 -19.50 25.04
N ASN A 504 -40.11 -20.10 25.68
CA ASN A 504 -40.05 -20.42 27.10
C ASN A 504 -38.89 -21.37 27.39
N ARG A 505 -38.75 -22.42 26.59
CA ARG A 505 -37.67 -23.39 26.81
C ARG A 505 -36.29 -22.73 26.65
N SER A 506 -36.12 -21.92 25.63
CA SER A 506 -34.85 -21.26 25.40
C SER A 506 -34.52 -20.25 26.49
N PHE A 507 -35.50 -19.50 26.94
CA PHE A 507 -35.29 -18.55 28.05
C PHE A 507 -34.76 -19.25 29.28
N GLU A 508 -35.43 -20.36 29.67
CA GLU A 508 -35.00 -21.11 30.84
C GLU A 508 -33.61 -21.73 30.64
N ALA A 509 -33.36 -22.27 29.46
CA ALA A 509 -32.05 -22.87 29.18
C ALA A 509 -30.92 -21.85 29.29
N ILE A 510 -31.17 -20.62 28.83
CA ILE A 510 -30.16 -19.55 28.90
C ILE A 510 -29.90 -19.19 30.36
N GLN A 511 -30.96 -19.06 31.19
CA GLN A 511 -30.79 -18.75 32.60
C GLN A 511 -29.96 -19.86 33.29
N GLU A 512 -30.26 -21.10 32.96
CA GLU A 512 -29.54 -22.23 33.53
C GLU A 512 -28.06 -22.22 33.11
N ALA A 513 -27.83 -21.94 31.88
CA ALA A 513 -26.45 -21.87 31.40
C ALA A 513 -25.62 -20.77 32.08
N UNK A 514 -26.23 -19.61 32.19
CA UNK A 514 -25.68 -18.66 32.73
C UNK A 514 -25.52 -18.80 34.01
N GLY A 515 -26.17 -19.66 34.84
CA GLY A 515 -26.11 -19.93 36.25
C GLY A 515 -26.60 -18.84 37.16
N THR A 516 -26.91 -17.71 36.60
CA THR A 516 -27.53 -16.59 37.32
C THR A 516 -28.58 -15.95 36.43
N GLU A 517 -29.45 -15.15 37.04
CA GLU A 517 -30.44 -14.41 36.24
C GLU A 517 -29.77 -13.36 35.40
N ILE A 518 -29.99 -13.40 34.09
CA ILE A 518 -29.50 -12.38 33.16
C ILE A 518 -30.62 -12.00 32.20
N PRO A 519 -30.59 -10.77 31.67
CA PRO A 519 -31.52 -10.42 30.61
C PRO A 519 -31.28 -11.25 29.37
N VAL A 520 -32.34 -11.45 28.59
CA VAL A 520 -32.27 -12.20 27.34
C VAL A 520 -32.65 -11.25 26.21
N LEU A 521 -31.79 -11.18 25.20
CA LEU A 521 -32.05 -10.41 23.98
C LEU A 521 -32.89 -11.26 23.05
N VAL A 522 -34.04 -10.74 22.62
CA VAL A 522 -34.88 -11.37 21.64
C VAL A 522 -34.77 -10.60 20.36
N ALA A 523 -34.30 -11.24 19.30
CA ALA A 523 -34.00 -10.54 18.05
C ALA A 523 -34.63 -11.25 16.87
N GLN A 524 -35.00 -10.46 15.88
CA GLN A 524 -35.46 -10.96 14.60
C GLN A 524 -34.35 -11.82 13.98
N MET A 525 -34.74 -12.94 13.39
CA MET A 525 -33.75 -13.78 12.70
C MET A 525 -33.53 -13.24 11.30
N VAL A 526 -32.34 -12.69 11.08
CA VAL A 526 -31.95 -12.12 9.79
C VAL A 526 -31.49 -13.27 8.90
N ARG A 527 -31.99 -13.33 7.68
CA ARG A 527 -31.69 -14.41 6.75
C ARG A 527 -30.75 -13.95 5.67
N GLY A 528 -29.69 -14.69 5.44
CA GLY A 528 -28.75 -14.43 4.38
C GLY A 528 -27.56 -15.35 4.50
N GLU A 529 -26.93 -15.62 3.36
CA GLU A 529 -25.80 -16.54 3.34
C GLU A 529 -24.46 -15.80 3.34
N ARG A 530 -24.50 -14.51 3.16
CA ARG A 530 -23.26 -13.74 3.07
C ARG A 530 -22.99 -12.97 4.34
N UNK A 531 -21.96 -13.18 5.20
CA UNK A 531 -21.67 -12.64 6.30
C UNK A 531 -20.56 -11.84 6.09
N LEU A 532 -20.47 -10.82 6.49
CA LEU A 532 -19.36 -9.90 6.44
C LEU A 532 -18.95 -9.50 7.84
N VAL A 533 -17.75 -8.91 7.98
CA VAL A 533 -17.28 -8.38 9.26
C VAL A 533 -16.81 -6.94 9.04
N ALA A 534 -17.08 -6.08 10.02
CA ALA A 534 -16.54 -4.74 10.05
C ALA A 534 -16.18 -4.39 11.49
N GLY A 535 -15.34 -3.39 11.66
CA GLY A 535 -15.00 -2.96 13.00
C GLY A 535 -14.10 -1.75 12.96
N ALA A 536 -13.71 -1.32 14.15
CA ALA A 536 -12.79 -0.20 14.29
C ALA A 536 -12.01 -0.38 15.58
N LEU A 537 -10.76 0.09 15.58
CA LEU A 537 -9.93 -0.01 16.79
C LEU A 537 -8.88 1.09 16.81
N ARG A 538 -8.45 1.40 18.03
CA ARG A 538 -7.32 2.29 18.26
C ARG A 538 -6.07 1.44 18.42
N GLN A 539 -5.22 1.43 17.38
CA GLN A 539 -3.99 0.66 17.44
C GLN A 539 -2.89 1.50 18.02
N PRO A 540 -2.28 1.09 19.15
CA PRO A 540 -1.21 1.88 19.75
C PRO A 540 -0.10 2.17 18.74
N GLY A 541 0.34 3.43 18.68
CA GLY A 541 1.38 3.86 17.77
C GLY A 541 0.94 4.02 16.33
N PHE A 542 -0.32 3.70 16.02
CA PHE A 542 -0.81 3.84 14.65
C PHE A 542 -2.01 4.79 14.58
N GLY A 543 -3.03 4.54 15.43
CA GLY A 543 -4.20 5.41 15.49
C GLY A 543 -5.49 4.66 15.19
N PRO A 544 -6.58 5.42 15.00
CA PRO A 544 -7.89 4.80 14.78
C PRO A 544 -8.02 4.24 13.36
N CYS A 545 -8.44 2.97 13.26
CA CYS A 545 -8.55 2.25 12.00
C CYS A 545 -9.92 1.60 11.88
N VAL A 546 -10.36 1.44 10.63
CA VAL A 546 -11.58 0.72 10.27
C VAL A 546 -11.19 -0.56 9.55
N MET A 547 -11.88 -1.67 9.89
CA MET A 547 -11.66 -2.97 9.25
C MET A 547 -12.92 -3.39 8.49
N PHE A 548 -12.73 -4.07 7.37
CA PHE A 548 -13.80 -4.68 6.61
C PHE A 548 -13.33 -6.01 6.04
N GLY A 549 -14.21 -7.01 6.00
CA GLY A 549 -13.84 -8.27 5.41
C GLY A 549 -14.93 -9.31 5.39
N LEU A 550 -14.51 -10.52 5.03
CA LEU A 550 -15.38 -11.70 5.05
C LEU A 550 -15.61 -12.13 6.50
N GLY A 551 -16.86 -12.28 6.87
CA GLY A 551 -17.23 -12.55 8.24
C GLY A 551 -17.68 -13.98 8.49
N GLY A 552 -18.32 -14.16 9.65
CA GLY A 552 -18.82 -15.45 10.04
C GLY A 552 -17.71 -16.37 10.49
N ILE A 553 -17.95 -17.68 10.38
CA ILE A 553 -17.01 -18.68 10.85
C ILE A 553 -15.71 -18.71 10.04
N PHE A 554 -15.70 -18.10 8.86
CA PHE A 554 -14.52 -18.11 7.98
C PHE A 554 -13.56 -16.98 8.26
N THR A 555 -13.91 -16.06 9.16
CA THR A 555 -13.12 -14.84 9.38
C THR A 555 -11.67 -15.15 9.76
N GLU A 556 -11.50 -15.99 10.76
CA GLU A 556 -10.17 -16.29 11.29
C GLU A 556 -9.37 -17.18 10.35
N ALA A 557 -10.04 -18.11 9.67
CA ALA A 557 -9.35 -19.06 8.82
C ALA A 557 -8.84 -18.41 7.55
N LEU A 558 -9.66 -17.58 6.93
CA LEU A 558 -9.31 -16.99 5.63
C LEU A 558 -8.62 -15.64 5.75
N ARG A 559 -8.89 -14.90 6.82
CA ARG A 559 -8.27 -13.60 7.10
C ARG A 559 -8.36 -12.66 5.89
N ASP A 560 -9.54 -12.61 5.28
CA ASP A 560 -9.78 -11.77 4.12
C ASP A 560 -10.31 -10.42 4.59
N THR A 561 -9.42 -9.62 5.15
CA THR A 561 -9.77 -8.33 5.74
C THR A 561 -8.82 -7.26 5.26
N VAL A 562 -9.32 -6.02 5.25
CA VAL A 562 -8.53 -4.84 4.90
C VAL A 562 -8.76 -3.76 5.95
N PHE A 563 -7.80 -2.85 6.06
CA PHE A 563 -7.81 -1.76 7.06
C PHE A 563 -7.61 -0.43 6.38
N ARG A 564 -8.24 0.61 6.92
CA ARG A 564 -8.00 2.00 6.50
C ARG A 564 -8.04 2.88 7.75
N MET A 565 -7.35 4.01 7.72
CA MET A 565 -7.40 4.96 8.84
C MET A 565 -8.74 5.70 8.85
N ALA A 566 -9.27 5.91 10.06
CA ALA A 566 -10.46 6.74 10.25
C ALA A 566 -10.02 8.21 10.36
N PRO A 567 -10.85 9.16 9.95
CA PRO A 567 -12.17 9.00 9.34
C PRO A 567 -12.07 8.69 7.84
N LEU A 568 -13.07 7.98 7.35
CA LEU A 568 -13.12 7.59 5.94
C LEU A 568 -13.98 8.57 5.14
N SER A 569 -13.49 8.96 3.96
CA SER A 569 -14.38 9.56 2.98
C SER A 569 -15.26 8.49 2.34
N ARG A 570 -16.34 8.91 1.67
CA ARG A 570 -17.20 7.94 0.99
C ARG A 570 -16.44 7.17 -0.11
N PRO A 571 -15.64 7.84 -0.97
CA PRO A 571 -14.86 7.07 -1.94
C PRO A 571 -13.89 6.08 -1.29
N GLU A 572 -13.27 6.43 -0.17
CA GLU A 572 -12.37 5.51 0.53
C GLU A 572 -13.12 4.29 1.05
N ALA A 573 -14.31 4.51 1.60
CA ALA A 573 -15.13 3.39 2.08
C ALA A 573 -15.52 2.46 0.94
N LEU A 574 -15.91 3.02 -0.20
CA LEU A 574 -16.26 2.21 -1.36
C LEU A 574 -15.06 1.42 -1.88
N GLU A 575 -13.86 2.03 -1.87
CA GLU A 575 -12.64 1.30 -2.27
C GLU A 575 -12.36 0.12 -1.35
N MET A 576 -12.61 0.28 -0.04
CA MET A 576 -12.40 -0.81 0.90
C MET A 576 -13.20 -2.05 0.50
N LEU A 577 -14.45 -1.83 0.09
CA LEU A 577 -15.32 -2.95 -0.27
C LEU A 577 -14.72 -3.76 -1.42
N GLY A 578 -14.10 -3.09 -2.37
CA GLY A 578 -13.50 -3.75 -3.52
C GLY A 578 -12.10 -4.28 -3.27
N SER A 579 -11.56 -4.11 -2.06
CA SER A 579 -10.19 -4.48 -1.76
C SER A 579 -10.06 -5.86 -1.10
N ILE A 580 -11.16 -6.48 -0.68
CA ILE A 580 -11.07 -7.83 -0.12
C ILE A 580 -10.96 -8.85 -1.26
N ARG A 581 -10.37 -10.01 -0.96
CA ARG A 581 -10.20 -11.05 -1.98
C ARG A 581 -11.54 -11.62 -2.41
N ALA A 582 -12.48 -11.73 -1.49
CA ALA A 582 -13.80 -12.29 -1.77
C ALA A 582 -14.80 -11.26 -2.31
N ARG A 583 -14.30 -10.21 -2.97
CA ARG A 583 -15.16 -9.10 -3.43
C ARG A 583 -16.25 -9.53 -4.39
N GLU A 584 -16.09 -10.66 -5.07
CA GLU A 584 -17.16 -11.18 -5.93
C GLU A 584 -18.45 -11.47 -5.16
N LEU A 585 -18.33 -11.78 -3.86
CA LEU A 585 -19.52 -12.03 -3.05
C LEU A 585 -20.38 -10.78 -2.88
N LEU A 586 -19.83 -9.59 -3.13
CA LEU A 586 -20.59 -8.35 -3.01
C LEU A 586 -21.38 -8.02 -4.27
N GLY A 587 -21.07 -8.66 -5.37
CA GLY A 587 -21.85 -8.51 -6.59
C GLY A 587 -23.00 -9.49 -6.66
N GLU A 588 -23.62 -9.59 -7.82
CA GLU A 588 -24.60 -10.66 -8.05
C GLU A 588 -23.86 -12.00 -7.97
N PHE A 589 -24.36 -12.89 -7.13
CA PHE A 589 -23.67 -14.13 -6.86
C PHE A 589 -24.66 -15.24 -6.57
N ARG A 590 -24.66 -16.28 -7.40
CA ARG A 590 -25.51 -17.44 -7.23
C ARG A 590 -26.98 -17.08 -7.02
N GLY A 591 -27.47 -16.15 -7.82
CA GLY A 591 -28.86 -15.72 -7.75
C GLY A 591 -29.16 -14.72 -6.66
N MET A 592 -28.20 -14.38 -5.83
CA MET A 592 -28.37 -13.33 -4.81
C MET A 592 -28.08 -11.97 -5.43
N PRO A 593 -28.87 -10.93 -5.07
CA PRO A 593 -28.62 -9.62 -5.65
C PRO A 593 -27.32 -9.02 -5.15
N ALA A 594 -26.78 -8.05 -5.91
CA ALA A 594 -25.59 -7.33 -5.49
C ALA A 594 -25.85 -6.63 -4.16
N ALA A 595 -24.82 -6.60 -3.32
CA ALA A 595 -24.89 -5.88 -2.05
C ALA A 595 -25.10 -4.39 -2.32
N ASP A 596 -25.80 -3.74 -1.39
CA ASP A 596 -25.95 -2.28 -1.44
C ASP A 596 -24.65 -1.67 -0.97
N SER A 597 -23.78 -1.34 -1.92
CA SER A 597 -22.45 -0.83 -1.61
C SER A 597 -22.49 0.51 -0.87
N GLU A 598 -23.46 1.36 -1.21
CA GLU A 598 -23.58 2.65 -0.52
C GLU A 598 -23.94 2.44 0.95
N ALA A 599 -24.82 1.48 1.23
CA ALA A 599 -25.19 1.18 2.61
C ALA A 599 -24.02 0.61 3.39
N LEU A 600 -23.24 -0.28 2.76
CA LEU A 600 -22.04 -0.83 3.42
C LEU A 600 -21.01 0.27 3.67
N ALA A 601 -20.78 1.14 2.69
CA ALA A 601 -19.84 2.25 2.87
C ALA A 601 -20.28 3.16 4.01
N ASP A 602 -21.58 3.39 4.12
CA ASP A 602 -22.14 4.20 5.20
C ASP A 602 -21.83 3.59 6.57
N ILE A 603 -21.99 2.26 6.68
CA ILE A 603 -21.66 1.54 7.92
C ILE A 603 -20.19 1.73 8.28
N LEU A 604 -19.30 1.58 7.28
CA LEU A 604 -17.87 1.73 7.53
C LEU A 604 -17.50 3.13 8.00
N GLN A 605 -18.07 4.16 7.35
CA GLN A 605 -17.80 5.52 7.74
C GLN A 605 -18.27 5.78 9.17
N LYS A 606 -19.47 5.33 9.50
CA LYS A 606 -20.05 5.56 10.83
C LYS A 606 -19.30 4.80 11.91
N THR A 607 -18.85 3.60 11.60
CA THR A 607 -18.08 2.81 12.57
C THR A 607 -16.79 3.53 12.94
N GLY A 608 -16.08 4.08 11.96
CA GLY A 608 -14.89 4.86 12.24
C GLY A 608 -15.20 6.15 12.98
N ASN A 609 -16.30 6.81 12.61
CA ASN A 609 -16.69 8.06 13.28
C ASN A 609 -17.00 7.82 14.76
N LEU A 610 -17.63 6.69 15.09
CA LEU A 610 -17.92 6.34 16.48
C LEU A 610 -16.66 6.35 17.33
N LEU A 611 -15.60 5.78 16.81
CA LEU A 611 -14.34 5.73 17.53
C LEU A 611 -13.81 7.14 17.82
N LEU A 612 -13.95 8.04 16.83
CA LEU A 612 -13.44 9.40 16.96
C LEU A 612 -14.32 10.27 17.83
N LEU A 613 -15.65 10.03 17.82
CA LEU A 613 -16.58 10.82 18.60
C LEU A 613 -16.61 10.45 20.07
N HIS A 614 -16.23 9.21 20.40
CA HIS A 614 -16.31 8.70 21.77
C HIS A 614 -14.93 8.17 22.18
N PRO A 615 -14.10 9.02 22.79
CA PRO A 615 -12.74 8.61 23.14
C PRO A 615 -12.66 7.42 24.10
N GLU A 616 -13.76 7.12 24.81
CA GLU A 616 -13.80 5.98 25.73
C GLU A 616 -13.77 4.64 25.00
N ILE A 617 -14.21 4.62 23.74
CA ILE A 617 -14.26 3.36 22.97
C ILE A 617 -12.87 2.98 22.51
N GLN A 618 -12.46 1.74 22.80
CA GLN A 618 -11.19 1.21 22.31
C GLN A 618 -11.38 0.38 21.06
N GLU A 619 -12.49 -0.32 20.92
CA GLU A 619 -12.68 -1.26 19.84
C GLU A 619 -14.17 -1.48 19.57
N ILE A 620 -14.51 -1.63 18.29
CA ILE A 620 -15.87 -1.95 17.85
C ILE A 620 -15.75 -3.17 16.94
N ASP A 621 -16.59 -4.18 17.20
CA ASP A 621 -16.57 -5.40 16.42
C ASP A 621 -18.00 -5.70 15.96
N LEU A 622 -18.23 -5.68 14.65
CA LEU A 622 -19.52 -5.96 14.03
C LEU A 622 -19.37 -7.29 13.28
N ASN A 623 -19.80 -8.39 13.90
CA ASN A 623 -19.56 -9.70 13.31
C ASN A 623 -20.63 -10.70 13.78
N PRO A 624 -21.52 -11.11 12.88
CA PRO A 624 -21.52 -10.79 11.46
C PRO A 624 -22.39 -9.59 11.11
N ILE A 625 -22.11 -9.04 9.94
CA ILE A 625 -23.07 -8.24 9.18
C ILE A 625 -23.63 -9.19 8.14
N ILE A 626 -24.94 -9.36 8.09
CA ILE A 626 -25.57 -10.28 7.14
C ILE A 626 -26.25 -9.47 6.06
N LEU A 627 -26.04 -9.87 4.81
CA LEU A 627 -26.75 -9.29 3.70
C LEU A 627 -28.10 -9.97 3.54
N GLU A 628 -29.16 -9.27 3.91
CA GLU A 628 -30.53 -9.74 3.72
C GLU A 628 -30.97 -9.25 2.33
N GLY A 629 -30.87 -10.12 1.34
CA GLY A 629 -30.88 -9.66 -0.03
C GLY A 629 -29.69 -8.77 -0.27
N SER A 630 -29.92 -7.53 -0.66
CA SER A 630 -28.86 -6.56 -0.85
C SER A 630 -28.55 -5.76 0.42
N ARG A 631 -29.41 -5.81 1.42
CA ARG A 631 -29.37 -4.89 2.56
C ARG A 631 -28.48 -5.41 3.68
N PRO A 632 -27.46 -4.66 4.11
CA PRO A 632 -26.65 -5.11 5.24
C PRO A 632 -27.36 -4.83 6.58
N VAL A 633 -27.27 -5.81 7.49
CA VAL A 633 -27.83 -5.71 8.83
C VAL A 633 -26.78 -6.21 9.82
N VAL A 634 -26.48 -5.41 10.83
CA VAL A 634 -25.56 -5.83 11.89
C VAL A 634 -26.33 -6.74 12.86
N VAL A 635 -25.89 -7.98 12.95
CA VAL A 635 -26.60 -9.01 13.73
C VAL A 635 -26.01 -9.15 15.12
N ASP A 636 -24.72 -8.95 15.25
CA ASP A 636 -24.04 -9.00 16.54
C ASP A 636 -23.01 -7.89 16.61
N ALA A 637 -22.82 -7.32 17.79
CA ALA A 637 -21.90 -6.21 17.97
C ALA A 637 -21.30 -6.24 19.37
N LEU A 638 -20.04 -5.84 19.45
CA LEU A 638 -19.34 -5.74 20.73
C LEU A 638 -18.56 -4.42 20.72
N ILE A 639 -18.79 -3.59 21.71
CA ILE A 639 -18.02 -2.35 21.91
C ILE A 639 -17.21 -2.52 23.19
N THR A 640 -15.89 -2.36 23.06
CA THR A 640 -14.95 -2.45 24.17
C THR A 640 -14.55 -1.04 24.59
N LEU A 641 -14.51 -0.83 25.91
CA LEU A 641 -14.22 0.49 26.49
C LEU A 641 -12.82 0.58 27.06
#